data_536c2c3485fb4b5a6c190c002b724fd3
#
_entry.id   536c2c3485fb4b5a6c190c002b724fd3
#
_cell.length_a   1.000
_cell.length_b   1.000
_cell.length_c   1.000
_cell.angle_alpha   90.00
_cell.angle_beta   90.00
_cell.angle_gamma   90.00
#
_symmetry.space_group_name_H-M   'P 1'
#
loop_
_entity.id
_entity.type
_entity.pdbx_description
1 polymer ?
#
loop_
_entity_poly.entity_id
_entity_poly.type
_entity_poly.pdbx_seq_one_letter_code
_entity_poly.pdbx_strand_id
1 'polypeptide(L)'
;MKISYKWLKEYVDFDLTPQETADALTSTGLEVDALDEVEAIKGGLKGLFVGKVLTCEAHPNSDHLHVTTVDLGKGEPQQIVCGAPNVAAGQKVIVADLGCKLYDGDKEFVIKKSRLRGVDSFGMICAEDEIGVGTDHNGIIVLPEEAVVGTPAAEYYHLDSDWVIDIDITANRADALSHYGVARDLYAWLTQRGYKTSLHRPDCSKFHVDNELMPIDVEIDNTEACKRYACLSVTDCEVKESPKWMQERLNAIGLRPINNIVDITNYIMMAYGQPMHCFDADKVTGHKIVVRTQPEGTKFVTLDGVEHILGEHDLSICNAEEPMCIAGIFGGKGSGTYETTRNVVLESAYFHPTWIRKSARHHGLSTDASFRFERGIDPNGTIYALKQAAILCQELAGGKVSMQIKDVYPQPLPNFNVRLNYEYCDRLIGKKLGADTIKSIVTSLEMKINKEDAEGLDLTVPAYRVDVKRPCDVVEDILRIYGYNNVEIPTQLKSSLTTENEEDKEHKLENIVSEQLVGCGFNEILNNSLTKEAYYNHDELNSYRWANTVKIMNPLSTDLGVMRQTLVFGGLESLARNINRKRENLRFFEVGNVYHYDPEKDDHDAPIKAYTQQYHLALWLTGKRVEGSWAHADEETSFYELKAYVLNILRRAGLKQGVAVEEKTTNNLFAYGLTLKTRQGVKLAEYGKLAKKVAHSCDVEKDVFYAELNWTAIVKATKKNKVEFKELSKYPSVSRDLALLVDDNVEFAQIEQLARKTEKKLLRQVTLFDVYQGKNLPAGKKSYAVNFVFEDEEKTLSEKQIEAMMQKLITNLTKQLGAELR
;
A
#
# COMPACT_ATOMS: atom_id res chain seq x y z
N MET A 1 11.10 -11.97 1.82
CA MET A 1 12.23 -12.51 2.62
C MET A 1 12.52 -13.93 2.21
N LYS A 2 13.79 -14.23 1.91
CA LYS A 2 14.19 -15.56 1.45
C LYS A 2 14.49 -16.49 2.61
N ILE A 3 13.87 -17.68 2.59
CA ILE A 3 13.99 -18.73 3.60
C ILE A 3 14.51 -19.98 2.91
N SER A 4 15.64 -20.54 3.37
CA SER A 4 16.13 -21.82 2.94
C SER A 4 15.32 -22.94 3.58
N TYR A 5 14.80 -23.87 2.77
CA TYR A 5 14.01 -25.01 3.23
C TYR A 5 14.83 -25.98 4.08
N LYS A 6 16.11 -26.22 3.71
CA LYS A 6 17.02 -27.03 4.51
C LYS A 6 17.33 -26.40 5.87
N TRP A 7 17.59 -25.09 5.87
CA TRP A 7 17.86 -24.36 7.11
C TRP A 7 16.62 -24.28 8.01
N LEU A 8 15.41 -24.17 7.42
CA LEU A 8 14.15 -24.20 8.17
C LEU A 8 13.97 -25.52 8.93
N LYS A 9 14.34 -26.66 8.32
CA LYS A 9 14.32 -28.02 8.94
C LYS A 9 15.19 -28.17 10.16
N GLU A 10 16.14 -27.28 10.40
CA GLU A 10 16.96 -27.32 11.61
C GLU A 10 16.22 -26.80 12.84
N TYR A 11 15.17 -25.99 12.61
CA TYR A 11 14.39 -25.41 13.69
C TYR A 11 13.04 -26.09 13.93
N VAL A 12 12.50 -26.79 12.94
CA VAL A 12 11.22 -27.46 13.08
C VAL A 12 11.23 -28.80 12.34
N ASP A 13 10.73 -29.85 13.00
CA ASP A 13 10.63 -31.18 12.41
C ASP A 13 9.39 -31.28 11.54
N PHE A 14 9.56 -31.64 10.26
CA PHE A 14 8.46 -31.89 9.33
C PHE A 14 8.91 -32.70 8.10
N ASP A 15 7.94 -33.37 7.47
CA ASP A 15 8.15 -34.17 6.25
C ASP A 15 7.40 -33.61 5.03
N LEU A 16 6.91 -32.34 5.12
CA LEU A 16 6.28 -31.69 3.99
C LEU A 16 7.30 -31.45 2.87
N THR A 17 6.86 -31.55 1.62
CA THR A 17 7.64 -31.13 0.45
C THR A 17 7.83 -29.60 0.46
N PRO A 18 8.77 -29.05 -0.33
CA PRO A 18 8.92 -27.59 -0.46
C PRO A 18 7.63 -26.88 -0.86
N GLN A 19 6.84 -27.45 -1.79
CA GLN A 19 5.56 -26.89 -2.21
C GLN A 19 4.52 -26.91 -1.09
N GLU A 20 4.36 -28.05 -0.40
CA GLU A 20 3.44 -28.15 0.73
C GLU A 20 3.83 -27.21 1.88
N THR A 21 5.13 -26.96 2.06
CA THR A 21 5.64 -25.99 3.05
C THR A 21 5.27 -24.55 2.64
N ALA A 22 5.42 -24.21 1.37
CA ALA A 22 5.00 -22.90 0.83
C ALA A 22 3.50 -22.67 0.99
N ASP A 23 2.68 -23.69 0.67
CA ASP A 23 1.22 -23.63 0.84
C ASP A 23 0.83 -23.49 2.32
N ALA A 24 1.50 -24.22 3.21
CA ALA A 24 1.29 -24.12 4.65
C ALA A 24 1.60 -22.71 5.18
N LEU A 25 2.74 -22.13 4.80
CA LEU A 25 3.16 -20.80 5.21
C LEU A 25 2.18 -19.73 4.69
N THR A 26 1.81 -19.78 3.41
CA THR A 26 0.80 -18.88 2.83
C THR A 26 -0.52 -18.97 3.60
N SER A 27 -0.95 -20.17 3.99
CA SER A 27 -2.17 -20.37 4.77
C SER A 27 -2.13 -19.77 6.18
N THR A 28 -0.93 -19.50 6.72
CA THR A 28 -0.73 -18.81 8.01
C THR A 28 -0.63 -17.30 7.90
N GLY A 29 -0.72 -16.75 6.68
CA GLY A 29 -0.55 -15.32 6.38
C GLY A 29 0.90 -14.91 6.10
N LEU A 30 1.79 -15.87 5.89
CA LEU A 30 3.13 -15.66 5.36
C LEU A 30 3.11 -16.00 3.87
N GLU A 31 2.63 -15.05 3.05
CA GLU A 31 2.44 -15.24 1.61
C GLU A 31 3.75 -15.56 0.90
N VAL A 32 3.76 -16.65 0.15
CA VAL A 32 4.93 -17.09 -0.62
C VAL A 32 4.80 -16.58 -2.04
N ASP A 33 5.69 -15.68 -2.43
CA ASP A 33 5.76 -15.08 -3.76
C ASP A 33 6.44 -15.98 -4.78
N ALA A 34 7.49 -16.71 -4.35
CA ALA A 34 8.26 -17.59 -5.21
C ALA A 34 8.82 -18.77 -4.43
N LEU A 35 9.01 -19.89 -5.16
CA LEU A 35 9.65 -21.11 -4.67
C LEU A 35 10.67 -21.55 -5.72
N ASP A 36 11.95 -21.33 -5.42
CA ASP A 36 13.04 -21.55 -6.35
C ASP A 36 13.97 -22.69 -5.88
N GLU A 37 14.33 -23.61 -6.78
CA GLU A 37 15.39 -24.58 -6.52
C GLU A 37 16.75 -23.91 -6.69
N VAL A 38 17.57 -23.91 -5.65
CA VAL A 38 18.95 -23.41 -5.66
C VAL A 38 19.89 -24.59 -5.77
N GLU A 39 20.48 -24.76 -6.92
CA GLU A 39 21.47 -25.83 -7.17
C GLU A 39 22.80 -25.41 -6.51
N ALA A 40 23.44 -26.35 -5.78
CA ALA A 40 24.75 -26.13 -5.14
C ALA A 40 25.84 -25.76 -6.17
N ILE A 41 25.74 -26.30 -7.37
CA ILE A 41 26.53 -25.96 -8.54
C ILE A 41 25.61 -25.77 -9.72
N LYS A 42 25.81 -24.70 -10.50
CA LYS A 42 24.99 -24.37 -11.66
C LYS A 42 24.86 -25.54 -12.63
N GLY A 43 23.64 -25.98 -12.92
CA GLY A 43 23.35 -27.12 -13.73
C GLY A 43 23.28 -28.44 -12.94
N GLY A 44 23.55 -28.43 -11.61
CA GLY A 44 23.38 -29.58 -10.70
C GLY A 44 24.19 -30.79 -11.11
N LEU A 45 25.27 -30.64 -11.87
CA LEU A 45 26.07 -31.71 -12.47
C LEU A 45 25.26 -32.77 -13.26
N LYS A 46 24.10 -32.34 -13.81
CA LYS A 46 23.21 -33.23 -14.61
C LYS A 46 23.92 -33.67 -15.89
N GLY A 47 24.00 -35.00 -16.10
CA GLY A 47 24.68 -35.56 -17.29
C GLY A 47 26.19 -35.83 -17.09
N LEU A 48 26.72 -35.61 -15.89
CA LEU A 48 28.07 -36.04 -15.51
C LEU A 48 28.01 -37.31 -14.70
N PHE A 49 28.97 -38.21 -14.98
CA PHE A 49 29.07 -39.54 -14.35
C PHE A 49 30.48 -39.89 -13.97
N VAL A 50 30.63 -40.73 -12.97
CA VAL A 50 31.90 -41.39 -12.67
C VAL A 50 32.19 -42.39 -13.78
N GLY A 51 33.28 -42.25 -14.51
CA GLY A 51 33.75 -43.15 -15.56
C GLY A 51 35.07 -43.81 -15.22
N LYS A 52 35.36 -44.94 -15.85
CA LYS A 52 36.67 -45.63 -15.76
C LYS A 52 37.35 -45.62 -17.12
N VAL A 53 38.54 -45.09 -17.20
CA VAL A 53 39.39 -45.13 -18.41
C VAL A 53 39.91 -46.54 -18.58
N LEU A 54 39.42 -47.23 -19.61
CA LEU A 54 39.85 -48.63 -19.91
C LEU A 54 41.14 -48.63 -20.70
N THR A 55 41.25 -47.77 -21.73
CA THR A 55 42.44 -47.62 -22.56
C THR A 55 42.81 -46.15 -22.72
N CYS A 56 44.08 -45.84 -22.87
CA CYS A 56 44.59 -44.51 -23.15
C CYS A 56 45.75 -44.60 -24.14
N GLU A 57 45.53 -44.17 -25.37
CA GLU A 57 46.53 -44.28 -26.46
C GLU A 57 46.85 -42.89 -27.01
N ALA A 58 48.07 -42.68 -27.49
CA ALA A 58 48.45 -41.43 -28.14
C ALA A 58 47.59 -41.18 -29.38
N HIS A 59 47.16 -39.93 -29.58
CA HIS A 59 46.34 -39.56 -30.71
C HIS A 59 47.15 -39.65 -32.01
N PRO A 60 46.64 -40.29 -33.09
CA PRO A 60 47.43 -40.53 -34.31
C PRO A 60 47.85 -39.23 -35.07
N ASN A 61 47.18 -38.12 -34.83
CA ASN A 61 47.44 -36.84 -35.48
C ASN A 61 47.73 -35.69 -34.51
N SER A 62 48.15 -36.00 -33.26
CA SER A 62 48.45 -34.98 -32.25
C SER A 62 49.43 -35.52 -31.23
N ASP A 63 50.34 -34.68 -30.83
CA ASP A 63 51.34 -34.92 -29.79
C ASP A 63 50.86 -34.59 -28.36
N HIS A 64 49.69 -33.90 -28.25
CA HIS A 64 49.13 -33.48 -26.97
C HIS A 64 47.80 -34.16 -26.62
N LEU A 65 47.18 -34.86 -27.59
CA LEU A 65 45.89 -35.51 -27.35
C LEU A 65 46.06 -37.02 -27.12
N HIS A 66 45.14 -37.55 -26.32
CA HIS A 66 44.98 -38.98 -26.10
C HIS A 66 43.61 -39.48 -26.55
N VAL A 67 43.54 -40.62 -27.15
CA VAL A 67 42.29 -41.30 -27.44
C VAL A 67 42.05 -42.29 -26.32
N THR A 68 40.97 -42.10 -25.59
CA THR A 68 40.59 -42.96 -24.45
C THR A 68 39.30 -43.69 -24.76
N THR A 69 39.20 -44.92 -24.19
CA THR A 69 37.94 -45.62 -24.10
C THR A 69 37.52 -45.61 -22.64
N VAL A 70 36.32 -45.07 -22.36
CA VAL A 70 35.82 -44.86 -21.00
C VAL A 70 34.52 -45.61 -20.76
N ASP A 71 34.49 -46.38 -19.71
CA ASP A 71 33.30 -47.09 -19.24
C ASP A 71 32.52 -46.17 -18.30
N LEU A 72 31.27 -45.90 -18.63
CA LEU A 72 30.34 -45.11 -17.83
C LEU A 72 29.29 -45.94 -17.08
N GLY A 73 29.45 -47.25 -17.07
CA GLY A 73 28.46 -48.17 -16.46
C GLY A 73 27.15 -48.28 -17.22
N LYS A 74 27.08 -47.80 -18.49
CA LYS A 74 25.88 -47.75 -19.29
C LYS A 74 25.83 -48.77 -20.44
N GLY A 75 26.72 -49.73 -20.42
CA GLY A 75 26.81 -50.78 -21.45
C GLY A 75 28.09 -50.68 -22.28
N GLU A 76 28.06 -50.18 -23.51
CA GLU A 76 29.26 -50.06 -24.34
C GLU A 76 30.14 -48.87 -23.92
N PRO A 77 31.48 -49.09 -23.76
CA PRO A 77 32.42 -48.05 -23.45
C PRO A 77 32.44 -46.97 -24.54
N GLN A 78 32.59 -45.70 -24.17
CA GLN A 78 32.62 -44.57 -25.07
C GLN A 78 34.06 -44.14 -25.42
N GLN A 79 34.28 -43.79 -26.70
CA GLN A 79 35.53 -43.18 -27.12
C GLN A 79 35.51 -41.69 -26.82
N ILE A 80 36.48 -41.19 -26.05
CA ILE A 80 36.65 -39.78 -25.71
C ILE A 80 38.08 -39.35 -26.00
N VAL A 81 38.22 -38.22 -26.71
CA VAL A 81 39.53 -37.60 -26.93
C VAL A 81 39.81 -36.59 -25.82
N CYS A 82 40.90 -36.79 -25.08
CA CYS A 82 41.30 -35.96 -23.95
C CYS A 82 42.65 -35.26 -24.19
N GLY A 83 42.73 -33.96 -23.85
CA GLY A 83 43.94 -33.18 -23.96
C GLY A 83 44.70 -33.01 -22.66
N ALA A 84 44.19 -33.51 -21.55
CA ALA A 84 44.82 -33.34 -20.26
C ALA A 84 46.11 -34.21 -20.10
N PRO A 85 47.19 -33.66 -19.53
CA PRO A 85 48.47 -34.35 -19.43
C PRO A 85 48.47 -35.50 -18.39
N ASN A 86 47.51 -35.51 -17.48
CA ASN A 86 47.40 -36.51 -16.39
C ASN A 86 46.44 -37.67 -16.69
N VAL A 87 45.88 -37.76 -17.91
CA VAL A 87 45.00 -38.87 -18.26
C VAL A 87 45.77 -40.17 -18.43
N ALA A 88 45.33 -41.30 -17.83
CA ALA A 88 45.96 -42.61 -17.98
C ALA A 88 44.90 -43.72 -17.89
N ALA A 89 45.24 -44.89 -18.47
CA ALA A 89 44.41 -46.06 -18.35
C ALA A 89 44.32 -46.56 -16.90
N GLY A 90 43.15 -47.05 -16.51
CA GLY A 90 42.85 -47.52 -15.17
C GLY A 90 42.24 -46.46 -14.23
N GLN A 91 42.40 -45.18 -14.51
CA GLN A 91 41.90 -44.10 -13.68
C GLN A 91 40.35 -44.03 -13.66
N LYS A 92 39.81 -43.64 -12.52
CA LYS A 92 38.41 -43.21 -12.39
C LYS A 92 38.36 -41.70 -12.51
N VAL A 93 37.44 -41.21 -13.33
CA VAL A 93 37.36 -39.80 -13.76
C VAL A 93 35.92 -39.34 -13.78
N ILE A 94 35.70 -37.99 -13.83
CA ILE A 94 34.36 -37.44 -14.09
C ILE A 94 34.20 -37.17 -15.59
N VAL A 95 33.13 -37.67 -16.16
CA VAL A 95 32.84 -37.55 -17.61
C VAL A 95 31.50 -36.86 -17.83
N ALA A 96 31.54 -35.85 -18.66
CA ALA A 96 30.35 -35.23 -19.23
C ALA A 96 29.90 -35.99 -20.47
N ASP A 97 28.71 -36.58 -20.42
CA ASP A 97 28.10 -37.38 -21.48
C ASP A 97 27.49 -36.44 -22.56
N LEU A 98 27.14 -37.03 -23.70
CA LEU A 98 26.49 -36.26 -24.79
C LEU A 98 25.19 -35.63 -24.31
N GLY A 99 25.02 -34.33 -24.62
CA GLY A 99 23.88 -33.52 -24.20
C GLY A 99 24.06 -32.88 -22.83
N CYS A 100 25.11 -33.21 -22.07
CA CYS A 100 25.44 -32.53 -20.82
C CYS A 100 25.68 -31.05 -21.05
N LYS A 101 25.20 -30.21 -20.11
CA LYS A 101 25.42 -28.77 -20.11
C LYS A 101 26.46 -28.44 -19.05
N LEU A 102 27.51 -27.77 -19.47
CA LEU A 102 28.52 -27.18 -18.59
C LEU A 102 28.38 -25.67 -18.59
N TYR A 103 28.88 -25.00 -17.56
CA TYR A 103 28.69 -23.55 -17.38
C TYR A 103 30.04 -22.89 -17.08
N ASP A 104 30.33 -21.81 -17.82
CA ASP A 104 31.45 -20.90 -17.56
C ASP A 104 30.81 -19.52 -17.22
N GLY A 105 30.64 -19.22 -15.95
CA GLY A 105 29.85 -18.09 -15.48
C GLY A 105 28.43 -18.17 -16.01
N ASP A 106 28.02 -17.22 -16.82
CA ASP A 106 26.66 -17.19 -17.43
C ASP A 106 26.58 -17.88 -18.80
N LYS A 107 27.68 -18.36 -19.33
CA LYS A 107 27.70 -19.05 -20.63
C LYS A 107 27.43 -20.52 -20.49
N GLU A 108 26.49 -21.01 -21.27
CA GLU A 108 26.15 -22.44 -21.37
C GLU A 108 26.92 -23.08 -22.51
N PHE A 109 27.52 -24.23 -22.24
CA PHE A 109 28.22 -25.06 -23.21
C PHE A 109 27.62 -26.47 -23.21
N VAL A 110 27.11 -26.92 -24.35
CA VAL A 110 26.51 -28.26 -24.48
C VAL A 110 27.50 -29.23 -25.09
N ILE A 111 27.76 -30.36 -24.42
CA ILE A 111 28.62 -31.43 -24.92
C ILE A 111 27.94 -32.11 -26.11
N LYS A 112 28.60 -32.06 -27.27
CA LYS A 112 28.11 -32.66 -28.50
C LYS A 112 29.19 -33.61 -29.05
N LYS A 113 28.74 -34.59 -29.87
CA LYS A 113 29.71 -35.40 -30.64
C LYS A 113 30.62 -34.43 -31.41
N SER A 114 31.90 -34.54 -31.20
CA SER A 114 32.92 -33.72 -31.86
C SER A 114 33.92 -34.63 -32.61
N ARG A 115 34.56 -34.04 -33.62
CA ARG A 115 35.66 -34.73 -34.33
C ARG A 115 36.95 -33.94 -34.19
N LEU A 116 37.83 -34.44 -33.34
CA LEU A 116 39.07 -33.77 -32.98
C LEU A 116 40.20 -34.37 -33.81
N ARG A 117 40.83 -33.58 -34.69
CA ARG A 117 41.90 -33.97 -35.62
C ARG A 117 41.66 -35.30 -36.32
N GLY A 118 40.40 -35.61 -36.67
CA GLY A 118 40.05 -36.84 -37.44
C GLY A 118 39.52 -37.97 -36.56
N VAL A 119 39.58 -37.92 -35.24
CA VAL A 119 39.03 -38.92 -34.31
C VAL A 119 37.73 -38.39 -33.67
N ASP A 120 36.69 -39.24 -33.62
CA ASP A 120 35.41 -38.88 -33.02
C ASP A 120 35.50 -38.98 -31.51
N SER A 121 34.93 -37.97 -30.80
CA SER A 121 34.78 -37.92 -29.34
C SER A 121 33.33 -37.88 -28.97
N PHE A 122 32.89 -38.74 -28.03
CA PHE A 122 31.50 -38.89 -27.60
C PHE A 122 31.24 -38.40 -26.18
N GLY A 123 32.04 -37.48 -25.68
CA GLY A 123 31.97 -36.91 -24.36
C GLY A 123 33.19 -36.07 -24.04
N MET A 124 33.31 -35.66 -22.78
CA MET A 124 34.43 -34.87 -22.27
C MET A 124 34.83 -35.38 -20.87
N ILE A 125 36.10 -35.67 -20.63
CA ILE A 125 36.64 -35.91 -19.29
C ILE A 125 36.95 -34.54 -18.68
N CYS A 126 36.43 -34.22 -17.50
CA CYS A 126 36.37 -32.88 -16.97
C CYS A 126 37.45 -32.56 -15.92
N ALA A 127 37.87 -31.31 -15.86
CA ALA A 127 38.66 -30.71 -14.79
C ALA A 127 37.72 -30.17 -13.67
N GLU A 128 38.28 -29.79 -12.53
CA GLU A 128 37.49 -29.26 -11.38
C GLU A 128 36.74 -27.97 -11.71
N ASP A 129 37.45 -27.04 -12.33
CA ASP A 129 36.89 -25.72 -12.71
C ASP A 129 35.82 -25.81 -13.81
N GLU A 130 35.95 -26.79 -14.73
CA GLU A 130 34.99 -27.00 -15.81
C GLU A 130 33.59 -27.44 -15.32
N ILE A 131 33.54 -28.06 -14.14
CA ILE A 131 32.30 -28.51 -13.52
C ILE A 131 31.98 -27.77 -12.22
N GLY A 132 32.82 -26.83 -11.80
CA GLY A 132 32.57 -25.97 -10.64
C GLY A 132 32.76 -26.63 -9.26
N VAL A 133 33.45 -27.79 -9.18
CA VAL A 133 33.72 -28.48 -7.90
C VAL A 133 35.03 -28.01 -7.25
N GLY A 134 35.84 -27.24 -7.98
CA GLY A 134 37.11 -26.69 -7.52
C GLY A 134 37.63 -25.64 -8.48
N THR A 135 38.91 -25.28 -8.34
CA THR A 135 39.57 -24.24 -9.14
C THR A 135 40.76 -24.74 -9.95
N ASP A 136 41.11 -26.05 -9.87
CA ASP A 136 42.23 -26.62 -10.58
C ASP A 136 41.87 -26.87 -12.06
N HIS A 137 42.73 -26.30 -12.95
CA HIS A 137 42.64 -26.45 -14.40
C HIS A 137 43.85 -27.22 -14.97
N ASN A 138 44.77 -27.69 -14.14
CA ASN A 138 46.03 -28.28 -14.63
C ASN A 138 45.85 -29.71 -15.13
N GLY A 139 44.67 -30.32 -14.98
CA GLY A 139 44.37 -31.65 -15.44
C GLY A 139 42.93 -32.08 -15.16
N ILE A 140 42.63 -33.32 -15.59
CA ILE A 140 41.34 -33.92 -15.29
C ILE A 140 41.24 -34.34 -13.83
N ILE A 141 39.99 -34.43 -13.33
CA ILE A 141 39.72 -35.01 -12.00
C ILE A 141 40.02 -36.50 -12.00
N VAL A 142 40.93 -36.91 -11.13
CA VAL A 142 41.21 -38.32 -10.88
C VAL A 142 40.63 -38.75 -9.54
N LEU A 143 39.62 -39.63 -9.57
CA LEU A 143 38.90 -40.07 -8.40
C LEU A 143 39.62 -41.25 -7.73
N PRO A 144 39.39 -41.47 -6.41
CA PRO A 144 39.84 -42.65 -5.68
C PRO A 144 39.28 -43.96 -6.28
N GLU A 145 39.99 -45.05 -6.02
CA GLU A 145 39.61 -46.39 -6.56
C GLU A 145 38.26 -46.90 -6.04
N GLU A 146 37.77 -46.37 -4.90
CA GLU A 146 36.49 -46.73 -4.28
C GLU A 146 35.32 -46.14 -5.04
N ALA A 147 35.52 -45.09 -5.88
CA ALA A 147 34.45 -44.48 -6.62
C ALA A 147 33.74 -45.47 -7.54
N VAL A 148 32.42 -45.56 -7.49
CA VAL A 148 31.61 -46.51 -8.24
C VAL A 148 31.35 -45.99 -9.65
N VAL A 149 31.74 -46.75 -10.67
CA VAL A 149 31.53 -46.39 -12.09
C VAL A 149 30.03 -46.34 -12.39
N GLY A 150 29.61 -45.32 -13.10
CA GLY A 150 28.20 -45.07 -13.45
C GLY A 150 27.45 -44.24 -12.43
N THR A 151 28.03 -43.92 -11.27
CA THR A 151 27.41 -43.04 -10.29
C THR A 151 27.28 -41.62 -10.89
N PRO A 152 26.12 -40.99 -10.82
CA PRO A 152 25.97 -39.57 -11.18
C PRO A 152 26.96 -38.70 -10.37
N ALA A 153 27.58 -37.72 -11.01
CA ALA A 153 28.56 -36.86 -10.33
C ALA A 153 27.94 -36.08 -9.16
N ALA A 154 26.70 -35.65 -9.28
CA ALA A 154 25.96 -34.98 -8.19
C ALA A 154 25.85 -35.90 -6.93
N GLU A 155 25.57 -37.16 -7.12
CA GLU A 155 25.50 -38.16 -6.03
C GLU A 155 26.90 -38.44 -5.43
N TYR A 156 27.91 -38.54 -6.28
CA TYR A 156 29.30 -38.76 -5.85
C TYR A 156 29.81 -37.59 -4.98
N TYR A 157 29.50 -36.34 -5.37
CA TYR A 157 29.90 -35.17 -4.62
C TYR A 157 28.92 -34.78 -3.49
N HIS A 158 27.88 -35.59 -3.27
CA HIS A 158 26.81 -35.31 -2.28
C HIS A 158 26.21 -33.92 -2.43
N LEU A 159 26.01 -33.52 -3.69
CA LEU A 159 25.41 -32.21 -4.00
C LEU A 159 23.90 -32.30 -3.86
N ASP A 160 23.41 -31.78 -2.78
CA ASP A 160 21.98 -31.63 -2.56
C ASP A 160 21.54 -30.20 -2.92
N SER A 161 20.59 -30.06 -3.81
CA SER A 161 19.92 -28.77 -4.05
C SER A 161 19.17 -28.36 -2.79
N ASP A 162 19.03 -27.05 -2.61
CA ASP A 162 18.13 -26.44 -1.60
C ASP A 162 16.95 -25.80 -2.30
N TRP A 163 15.87 -25.59 -1.56
CA TRP A 163 14.74 -24.82 -2.01
C TRP A 163 14.69 -23.51 -1.23
N VAL A 164 14.47 -22.41 -1.93
CA VAL A 164 14.32 -21.08 -1.34
C VAL A 164 12.90 -20.63 -1.50
N ILE A 165 12.29 -20.35 -0.36
CA ILE A 165 10.92 -19.86 -0.24
C ILE A 165 11.03 -18.34 -0.06
N ASP A 166 10.57 -17.56 -1.04
CA ASP A 166 10.52 -16.10 -0.92
C ASP A 166 9.16 -15.69 -0.36
N ILE A 167 9.20 -15.09 0.84
CA ILE A 167 8.00 -14.73 1.62
C ILE A 167 7.85 -13.21 1.63
N ASP A 168 6.68 -12.71 1.24
CA ASP A 168 6.29 -11.32 1.48
C ASP A 168 5.80 -11.17 2.92
N ILE A 169 6.57 -10.43 3.73
CA ILE A 169 6.29 -10.25 5.15
C ILE A 169 5.75 -8.84 5.39
N THR A 170 4.50 -8.79 5.82
CA THR A 170 3.84 -7.54 6.19
C THR A 170 4.52 -6.85 7.38
N ALA A 171 4.40 -5.53 7.46
CA ALA A 171 5.13 -4.73 8.45
C ALA A 171 4.80 -5.08 9.91
N ASN A 172 3.63 -5.66 10.19
CA ASN A 172 3.21 -6.10 11.52
C ASN A 172 3.80 -7.45 11.94
N ARG A 173 4.33 -8.25 10.98
CA ARG A 173 4.88 -9.59 11.23
C ARG A 173 6.41 -9.57 11.38
N ALA A 174 6.93 -8.59 12.14
CA ALA A 174 8.37 -8.50 12.46
C ALA A 174 8.94 -9.77 13.10
N ASP A 175 8.11 -10.53 13.82
CA ASP A 175 8.41 -11.82 14.41
C ASP A 175 8.82 -12.90 13.41
N ALA A 176 8.39 -12.79 12.15
CA ALA A 176 8.67 -13.72 11.06
C ALA A 176 9.90 -13.33 10.21
N LEU A 177 10.61 -12.24 10.55
CA LEU A 177 11.79 -11.77 9.80
C LEU A 177 13.06 -12.61 10.06
N SER A 178 12.91 -13.92 10.28
CA SER A 178 14.00 -14.88 10.48
C SER A 178 13.55 -16.32 10.20
N HIS A 179 14.51 -17.22 9.99
CA HIS A 179 14.20 -18.65 9.83
C HIS A 179 13.49 -19.21 11.07
N TYR A 180 13.95 -18.85 12.28
CA TYR A 180 13.30 -19.29 13.52
C TYR A 180 11.89 -18.71 13.68
N GLY A 181 11.68 -17.46 13.27
CA GLY A 181 10.36 -16.84 13.28
C GLY A 181 9.36 -17.53 12.37
N VAL A 182 9.78 -17.86 11.14
CA VAL A 182 8.97 -18.66 10.19
C VAL A 182 8.75 -20.09 10.72
N ALA A 183 9.77 -20.69 11.34
CA ALA A 183 9.65 -22.02 11.95
C ALA A 183 8.58 -22.08 13.05
N ARG A 184 8.41 -21.01 13.86
CA ARG A 184 7.33 -20.90 14.86
C ARG A 184 5.95 -20.99 14.25
N ASP A 185 5.72 -20.26 13.17
CA ASP A 185 4.42 -20.28 12.49
C ASP A 185 4.14 -21.64 11.86
N LEU A 186 5.15 -22.23 11.21
CA LEU A 186 5.04 -23.56 10.64
C LEU A 186 4.79 -24.62 11.73
N TYR A 187 5.50 -24.54 12.86
CA TYR A 187 5.27 -25.40 14.01
C TYR A 187 3.84 -25.31 14.54
N ALA A 188 3.31 -24.10 14.70
CA ALA A 188 1.94 -23.91 15.16
C ALA A 188 0.92 -24.49 14.16
N TRP A 189 1.15 -24.31 12.86
CA TRP A 189 0.33 -24.87 11.80
C TRP A 189 0.35 -26.41 11.79
N LEU A 190 1.54 -27.02 11.92
CA LEU A 190 1.73 -28.46 11.99
C LEU A 190 1.06 -29.08 13.23
N THR A 191 1.28 -28.44 14.40
CA THR A 191 0.69 -28.87 15.67
C THR A 191 -0.83 -28.89 15.60
N GLN A 192 -1.46 -27.84 15.05
CA GLN A 192 -2.90 -27.74 14.93
C GLN A 192 -3.50 -28.82 13.99
N ARG A 193 -2.72 -29.33 13.04
CA ARG A 193 -3.13 -30.39 12.10
C ARG A 193 -2.72 -31.81 12.53
N GLY A 194 -2.16 -31.93 13.73
CA GLY A 194 -1.82 -33.20 14.33
C GLY A 194 -0.57 -33.88 13.77
N TYR A 195 0.30 -33.14 13.07
CA TYR A 195 1.60 -33.63 12.67
C TYR A 195 2.50 -33.84 13.90
N LYS A 196 3.33 -34.91 13.83
CA LYS A 196 4.40 -35.08 14.82
C LYS A 196 5.51 -34.08 14.52
N THR A 197 5.66 -33.08 15.36
CA THR A 197 6.56 -31.94 15.16
C THR A 197 7.16 -31.46 16.48
N SER A 198 8.34 -30.89 16.42
CA SER A 198 8.95 -30.15 17.54
C SER A 198 9.65 -28.89 17.02
N LEU A 199 9.72 -27.87 17.87
CA LEU A 199 10.43 -26.63 17.58
C LEU A 199 11.76 -26.64 18.35
N HIS A 200 12.85 -26.49 17.62
CA HIS A 200 14.22 -26.55 18.16
C HIS A 200 14.84 -25.15 18.16
N ARG A 201 15.30 -24.73 19.33
CA ARG A 201 16.15 -23.55 19.47
C ARG A 201 17.49 -23.97 20.02
N PRO A 202 18.63 -23.81 19.29
CA PRO A 202 19.94 -24.16 19.79
C PRO A 202 20.19 -23.56 21.17
N ASP A 203 20.70 -24.34 22.10
CA ASP A 203 21.00 -23.85 23.44
C ASP A 203 22.30 -23.02 23.48
N CYS A 204 22.52 -22.32 24.60
CA CYS A 204 23.75 -21.56 24.83
C CYS A 204 24.67 -22.21 25.86
N SER A 205 24.54 -23.50 26.12
CA SER A 205 25.30 -24.21 27.15
C SER A 205 26.81 -24.20 26.95
N LYS A 206 27.25 -24.11 25.68
CA LYS A 206 28.66 -23.99 25.33
C LYS A 206 29.26 -22.62 25.60
N PHE A 207 28.42 -21.57 25.81
CA PHE A 207 28.91 -20.22 26.08
C PHE A 207 29.68 -20.18 27.41
N HIS A 208 30.92 -19.71 27.36
CA HIS A 208 31.74 -19.43 28.54
C HIS A 208 32.64 -18.23 28.28
N VAL A 209 33.06 -17.58 29.36
CA VAL A 209 34.04 -16.50 29.32
C VAL A 209 35.43 -17.12 29.56
N ASP A 210 36.35 -16.92 28.63
CA ASP A 210 37.70 -17.50 28.69
C ASP A 210 38.63 -16.70 29.60
N ASN A 211 38.46 -15.35 29.57
CA ASN A 211 39.30 -14.42 30.34
C ASN A 211 38.60 -13.05 30.48
N GLU A 212 39.22 -12.07 31.12
CA GLU A 212 38.72 -10.70 31.30
C GLU A 212 39.77 -9.67 30.83
N LEU A 213 40.45 -9.93 29.71
CA LEU A 213 41.57 -9.12 29.23
C LEU A 213 41.13 -7.85 28.50
N MET A 214 39.91 -7.84 27.96
CA MET A 214 39.41 -6.73 27.11
C MET A 214 38.00 -6.27 27.57
N PRO A 215 37.85 -5.69 28.74
CA PRO A 215 36.57 -5.17 29.18
C PRO A 215 36.19 -3.91 28.37
N ILE A 216 34.95 -3.85 27.95
CA ILE A 216 34.36 -2.69 27.26
C ILE A 216 33.23 -2.15 28.13
N ASP A 217 33.24 -0.87 28.41
CA ASP A 217 32.14 -0.20 29.10
C ASP A 217 31.08 0.30 28.15
N VAL A 218 29.85 0.44 28.60
CA VAL A 218 28.70 0.88 27.79
C VAL A 218 27.92 1.94 28.53
N GLU A 219 27.67 3.05 27.82
CA GLU A 219 26.81 4.14 28.27
C GLU A 219 25.74 4.43 27.21
N ILE A 220 24.49 4.60 27.63
CA ILE A 220 23.37 4.98 26.79
C ILE A 220 22.92 6.38 27.20
N ASP A 221 23.27 7.39 26.41
CA ASP A 221 22.85 8.78 26.67
C ASP A 221 21.39 9.01 26.26
N ASN A 222 20.97 8.41 25.13
CA ASN A 222 19.62 8.51 24.62
C ASN A 222 18.84 7.21 24.88
N THR A 223 18.25 7.08 26.05
CA THR A 223 17.45 5.91 26.44
C THR A 223 16.08 5.82 25.78
N GLU A 224 15.63 6.87 25.06
CA GLU A 224 14.44 6.82 24.23
C GLU A 224 14.72 6.08 22.92
N ALA A 225 15.82 6.43 22.28
CA ALA A 225 16.21 5.84 21.00
C ALA A 225 16.85 4.46 21.12
N CYS A 226 17.65 4.23 22.18
CA CYS A 226 18.23 2.93 22.50
C CYS A 226 17.68 2.42 23.82
N LYS A 227 16.83 1.38 23.75
CA LYS A 227 16.22 0.80 24.97
C LYS A 227 17.11 -0.23 25.65
N ARG A 228 17.91 -0.96 24.89
CA ARG A 228 18.82 -1.99 25.36
C ARG A 228 20.05 -2.05 24.49
N TYR A 229 21.21 -2.14 25.09
CA TYR A 229 22.48 -2.36 24.41
C TYR A 229 23.29 -3.40 25.15
N ALA A 230 23.64 -4.48 24.46
CA ALA A 230 24.47 -5.54 25.00
C ALA A 230 25.68 -5.75 24.11
N CYS A 231 26.83 -5.98 24.71
CA CYS A 231 28.05 -6.31 23.97
C CYS A 231 28.95 -7.27 24.77
N LEU A 232 29.88 -7.87 24.05
CA LEU A 232 31.01 -8.59 24.61
C LEU A 232 32.21 -8.49 23.66
N SER A 233 33.43 -8.65 24.19
CA SER A 233 34.67 -8.71 23.43
C SER A 233 35.11 -10.15 23.21
N VAL A 234 35.68 -10.42 22.03
CA VAL A 234 36.31 -11.71 21.69
C VAL A 234 37.71 -11.37 21.16
N THR A 235 38.75 -11.90 21.77
CA THR A 235 40.16 -11.72 21.40
C THR A 235 40.72 -12.91 20.66
N ASP A 236 41.91 -12.74 20.07
CA ASP A 236 42.64 -13.80 19.34
C ASP A 236 41.84 -14.40 18.16
N CYS A 237 40.93 -13.65 17.55
CA CYS A 237 40.19 -14.10 16.39
C CYS A 237 41.10 -14.20 15.15
N GLU A 238 40.94 -15.27 14.39
CA GLU A 238 41.51 -15.40 13.05
C GLU A 238 40.41 -15.10 12.02
N VAL A 239 40.50 -13.92 11.36
CA VAL A 239 39.59 -13.57 10.26
C VAL A 239 40.01 -14.32 9.00
N LYS A 240 39.09 -15.14 8.47
CA LYS A 240 39.29 -15.98 7.30
C LYS A 240 37.99 -16.26 6.59
N GLU A 241 38.00 -17.00 5.50
CA GLU A 241 36.77 -17.46 4.86
C GLU A 241 35.88 -18.26 5.82
N SER A 242 34.56 -18.06 5.67
CA SER A 242 33.56 -18.82 6.41
C SER A 242 33.56 -20.29 5.98
N PRO A 243 33.21 -21.26 6.87
CA PRO A 243 33.05 -22.63 6.47
C PRO A 243 31.99 -22.84 5.40
N LYS A 244 32.14 -23.83 4.53
CA LYS A 244 31.24 -24.09 3.40
C LYS A 244 29.76 -24.10 3.77
N TRP A 245 29.38 -24.75 4.86
CA TRP A 245 28.00 -24.82 5.31
C TRP A 245 27.38 -23.46 5.57
N MET A 246 28.14 -22.48 6.09
CA MET A 246 27.68 -21.11 6.34
C MET A 246 27.58 -20.32 5.03
N GLN A 247 28.58 -20.47 4.16
CA GLN A 247 28.59 -19.87 2.83
C GLN A 247 27.36 -20.33 2.01
N GLU A 248 27.09 -21.65 2.00
CA GLU A 248 25.95 -22.24 1.28
C GLU A 248 24.61 -21.66 1.77
N ARG A 249 24.41 -21.54 3.09
CA ARG A 249 23.20 -20.98 3.67
C ARG A 249 23.00 -19.51 3.32
N LEU A 250 24.05 -18.71 3.44
CA LEU A 250 23.99 -17.29 3.11
C LEU A 250 23.78 -17.09 1.60
N ASN A 251 24.51 -17.82 0.76
CA ASN A 251 24.35 -17.76 -0.69
C ASN A 251 22.94 -18.18 -1.13
N ALA A 252 22.36 -19.23 -0.53
CA ALA A 252 21.01 -19.69 -0.85
C ALA A 252 19.96 -18.57 -0.70
N ILE A 253 20.08 -17.74 0.34
CA ILE A 253 19.16 -16.62 0.59
C ILE A 253 19.62 -15.32 -0.08
N GLY A 254 20.66 -15.35 -0.91
CA GLY A 254 21.14 -14.21 -1.70
C GLY A 254 22.10 -13.27 -0.96
N LEU A 255 22.64 -13.66 0.19
CA LEU A 255 23.69 -12.93 0.91
C LEU A 255 25.06 -13.43 0.49
N ARG A 256 25.92 -12.52 0.03
CA ARG A 256 27.29 -12.86 -0.34
C ARG A 256 28.17 -12.98 0.90
N PRO A 257 28.83 -14.13 1.12
CA PRO A 257 29.82 -14.28 2.20
C PRO A 257 30.99 -13.30 2.05
N ILE A 258 31.48 -12.81 3.18
CA ILE A 258 32.58 -11.83 3.25
C ILE A 258 33.78 -12.43 4.01
N ASN A 259 33.58 -12.73 5.28
CA ASN A 259 34.52 -13.44 6.15
C ASN A 259 33.78 -14.04 7.35
N ASN A 260 34.41 -14.94 8.06
CA ASN A 260 33.79 -15.70 9.15
C ASN A 260 33.16 -14.81 10.24
N ILE A 261 33.71 -13.62 10.56
CA ILE A 261 33.18 -12.75 11.61
C ILE A 261 31.93 -12.00 11.13
N VAL A 262 32.01 -11.39 9.94
CA VAL A 262 30.85 -10.68 9.36
C VAL A 262 29.72 -11.64 9.02
N ASP A 263 30.06 -12.82 8.51
CA ASP A 263 29.07 -13.83 8.14
C ASP A 263 28.38 -14.44 9.37
N ILE A 264 29.06 -14.53 10.51
CA ILE A 264 28.43 -14.90 11.81
C ILE A 264 27.33 -13.88 12.14
N THR A 265 27.59 -12.58 12.02
CA THR A 265 26.56 -11.55 12.33
C THR A 265 25.37 -11.63 11.38
N ASN A 266 25.61 -11.83 10.08
CA ASN A 266 24.58 -12.04 9.06
C ASN A 266 23.79 -13.33 9.32
N TYR A 267 24.48 -14.42 9.64
CA TYR A 267 23.87 -15.70 9.98
C TYR A 267 22.91 -15.56 11.18
N ILE A 268 23.35 -14.93 12.27
CA ILE A 268 22.51 -14.72 13.46
C ILE A 268 21.29 -13.86 13.14
N MET A 269 21.45 -12.80 12.35
CA MET A 269 20.35 -11.94 11.91
C MET A 269 19.29 -12.74 11.11
N MET A 270 19.74 -13.56 10.16
CA MET A 270 18.84 -14.37 9.34
C MET A 270 18.26 -15.58 10.08
N ALA A 271 19.00 -16.11 11.05
CA ALA A 271 18.57 -17.22 11.90
C ALA A 271 17.49 -16.81 12.89
N TYR A 272 17.70 -15.72 13.62
CA TYR A 272 16.92 -15.34 14.82
C TYR A 272 16.27 -13.97 14.76
N GLY A 273 16.49 -13.20 13.70
CA GLY A 273 15.89 -11.87 13.52
C GLY A 273 16.54 -10.76 14.35
N GLN A 274 17.71 -11.01 14.95
CA GLN A 274 18.48 -10.04 15.71
C GLN A 274 19.62 -9.48 14.84
N PRO A 275 19.55 -8.26 14.33
CA PRO A 275 20.68 -7.64 13.67
C PRO A 275 21.81 -7.43 14.67
N MET A 276 23.02 -7.74 14.25
CA MET A 276 24.23 -7.59 15.04
C MET A 276 25.26 -6.79 14.26
N HIS A 277 26.14 -6.11 14.99
CA HIS A 277 27.32 -5.49 14.43
C HIS A 277 28.59 -6.00 15.10
N CYS A 278 29.70 -5.93 14.40
CA CYS A 278 31.01 -6.31 14.91
C CYS A 278 32.00 -5.18 14.66
N PHE A 279 32.56 -4.64 15.73
CA PHE A 279 33.63 -3.63 15.68
C PHE A 279 35.00 -4.25 15.86
N ASP A 280 36.00 -3.70 15.20
CA ASP A 280 37.40 -3.94 15.56
C ASP A 280 37.63 -3.34 16.97
N ALA A 281 37.89 -4.19 17.95
CA ALA A 281 38.04 -3.78 19.35
C ALA A 281 39.19 -2.79 19.57
N ASP A 282 40.25 -2.91 18.75
CA ASP A 282 41.42 -2.02 18.85
C ASP A 282 41.12 -0.59 18.33
N LYS A 283 39.96 -0.41 17.66
CA LYS A 283 39.43 0.89 17.22
C LYS A 283 38.42 1.50 18.21
N VAL A 284 38.03 0.74 19.24
CA VAL A 284 37.14 1.25 20.31
C VAL A 284 37.96 2.08 21.29
N THR A 285 38.26 3.31 20.93
CA THR A 285 39.05 4.25 21.76
C THR A 285 38.44 4.39 23.15
N GLY A 286 39.30 4.28 24.16
CA GLY A 286 38.90 4.38 25.57
C GLY A 286 38.20 3.12 26.11
N HIS A 287 38.17 2.01 25.38
CA HIS A 287 37.45 0.79 25.75
C HIS A 287 36.00 1.07 26.21
N LYS A 288 35.35 2.01 25.56
CA LYS A 288 34.01 2.48 25.90
C LYS A 288 33.16 2.67 24.67
N ILE A 289 31.92 2.22 24.76
CA ILE A 289 30.86 2.48 23.76
C ILE A 289 29.86 3.46 24.37
N VAL A 290 29.54 4.52 23.62
CA VAL A 290 28.54 5.53 23.98
C VAL A 290 27.47 5.58 22.89
N VAL A 291 26.22 5.30 23.26
CA VAL A 291 25.09 5.35 22.33
C VAL A 291 24.37 6.67 22.49
N ARG A 292 24.54 7.57 21.52
CA ARG A 292 24.01 8.94 21.59
C ARG A 292 23.63 9.49 20.21
N THR A 293 22.87 10.57 20.18
CA THR A 293 22.66 11.38 18.98
C THR A 293 23.84 12.32 18.74
N GLN A 294 23.98 12.81 17.49
CA GLN A 294 25.07 13.69 17.12
C GLN A 294 24.57 15.13 16.93
N PRO A 295 25.45 16.14 17.10
CA PRO A 295 25.13 17.50 16.70
C PRO A 295 24.81 17.57 15.21
N GLU A 296 23.88 18.46 14.84
CA GLU A 296 23.52 18.72 13.44
C GLU A 296 24.76 19.11 12.63
N GLY A 297 24.92 18.48 11.46
CA GLY A 297 26.06 18.73 10.55
C GLY A 297 27.27 17.84 10.82
N THR A 298 27.21 16.86 11.70
CA THR A 298 28.33 15.92 11.94
C THR A 298 28.55 15.05 10.71
N LYS A 299 29.78 15.05 10.17
CA LYS A 299 30.17 14.22 9.03
C LYS A 299 30.49 12.80 9.46
N PHE A 300 29.99 11.83 8.70
CA PHE A 300 30.21 10.40 8.93
C PHE A 300 30.40 9.66 7.62
N VAL A 301 31.41 8.79 7.54
CA VAL A 301 31.70 8.00 6.34
C VAL A 301 31.36 6.54 6.61
N THR A 302 30.39 6.01 5.85
CA THR A 302 29.94 4.63 5.93
C THR A 302 30.91 3.63 5.30
N LEU A 303 30.72 2.33 5.55
CA LEU A 303 31.57 1.24 5.04
C LEU A 303 31.68 1.21 3.52
N ASP A 304 30.69 1.69 2.78
CA ASP A 304 30.70 1.85 1.32
C ASP A 304 31.49 3.07 0.84
N GLY A 305 32.00 3.89 1.77
CA GLY A 305 32.80 5.09 1.48
C GLY A 305 31.98 6.35 1.19
N VAL A 306 30.67 6.31 1.38
CA VAL A 306 29.77 7.47 1.20
C VAL A 306 29.81 8.36 2.44
N GLU A 307 29.91 9.68 2.25
CA GLU A 307 29.81 10.67 3.34
C GLU A 307 28.34 11.04 3.58
N HIS A 308 27.90 10.89 4.82
CA HIS A 308 26.59 11.31 5.32
C HIS A 308 26.71 12.46 6.31
N ILE A 309 25.69 13.30 6.36
CA ILE A 309 25.59 14.40 7.34
C ILE A 309 24.57 13.96 8.39
N LEU A 310 25.04 13.72 9.61
CA LEU A 310 24.19 13.30 10.71
C LEU A 310 23.48 14.51 11.34
N GLY A 311 22.28 14.30 11.84
CA GLY A 311 21.45 15.28 12.52
C GLY A 311 21.07 14.87 13.95
N GLU A 312 20.30 15.73 14.62
CA GLU A 312 19.85 15.53 16.02
C GLU A 312 19.01 14.26 16.25
N HIS A 313 18.45 13.72 15.18
CA HIS A 313 17.62 12.51 15.22
C HIS A 313 18.38 11.24 14.80
N ASP A 314 19.65 11.35 14.44
CA ASP A 314 20.46 10.22 14.04
C ASP A 314 21.19 9.65 15.25
N LEU A 315 20.74 8.45 15.66
CA LEU A 315 21.40 7.72 16.73
C LEU A 315 22.71 7.12 16.22
N SER A 316 23.78 7.33 16.96
CA SER A 316 25.09 6.80 16.63
C SER A 316 25.64 5.95 17.77
N ILE A 317 26.38 4.91 17.40
CA ILE A 317 27.23 4.16 18.33
C ILE A 317 28.62 4.76 18.20
N CYS A 318 29.15 5.28 19.30
CA CYS A 318 30.41 5.98 19.37
C CYS A 318 31.41 5.23 20.24
N ASN A 319 32.70 5.43 19.98
CA ASN A 319 33.72 5.21 21.02
C ASN A 319 33.81 6.45 21.94
N ALA A 320 34.83 6.59 22.74
CA ALA A 320 34.98 7.74 23.65
C ALA A 320 35.11 9.08 22.88
N GLU A 321 35.51 9.10 21.62
CA GLU A 321 35.87 10.29 20.84
C GLU A 321 34.93 10.57 19.67
N GLU A 322 34.58 9.55 18.87
CA GLU A 322 33.92 9.72 17.57
C GLU A 322 32.82 8.67 17.30
N PRO A 323 31.88 8.93 16.37
CA PRO A 323 30.89 7.97 15.92
C PRO A 323 31.53 6.84 15.09
N MET A 324 31.14 5.60 15.39
CA MET A 324 31.61 4.39 14.71
C MET A 324 30.55 3.76 13.81
N CYS A 325 29.26 4.01 14.09
CA CYS A 325 28.15 3.38 13.36
C CYS A 325 26.90 4.28 13.45
N ILE A 326 26.12 4.37 12.36
CA ILE A 326 24.74 4.85 12.43
C ILE A 326 23.93 3.69 13.00
N ALA A 327 23.47 3.83 14.25
CA ALA A 327 22.90 2.74 15.04
C ALA A 327 21.78 2.00 14.30
N GLY A 328 21.93 0.68 14.13
CA GLY A 328 20.95 -0.19 13.49
C GLY A 328 20.75 0.04 11.99
N ILE A 329 21.60 0.86 11.33
CA ILE A 329 21.45 1.20 9.90
C ILE A 329 22.70 0.82 9.14
N PHE A 330 23.88 1.46 9.43
CA PHE A 330 25.08 1.23 8.65
C PHE A 330 26.37 1.48 9.46
N GLY A 331 27.33 0.56 9.33
CA GLY A 331 28.63 0.68 9.99
C GLY A 331 29.52 1.76 9.37
N GLY A 332 30.45 2.28 10.16
CA GLY A 332 31.45 3.23 9.71
C GLY A 332 32.73 2.59 9.18
N LYS A 333 33.36 3.24 8.21
CA LYS A 333 34.58 2.74 7.55
C LYS A 333 35.77 2.60 8.52
N GLY A 334 35.83 3.40 9.57
CA GLY A 334 36.96 3.40 10.50
C GLY A 334 36.97 2.26 11.52
N SER A 335 35.83 1.66 11.80
CA SER A 335 35.63 0.70 12.90
C SER A 335 35.26 -0.71 12.45
N GLY A 336 35.19 -0.96 11.13
CA GLY A 336 34.85 -2.26 10.56
C GLY A 336 35.89 -3.35 10.80
N THR A 337 35.52 -4.60 10.60
CA THR A 337 36.34 -5.79 10.73
C THR A 337 37.01 -6.13 9.41
N TYR A 338 38.36 -6.25 9.42
CA TYR A 338 39.20 -6.54 8.28
C TYR A 338 40.05 -7.80 8.53
N GLU A 339 40.77 -8.30 7.54
CA GLU A 339 41.64 -9.49 7.65
C GLU A 339 42.73 -9.37 8.74
N THR A 340 43.13 -8.15 9.05
CA THR A 340 44.12 -7.84 10.09
C THR A 340 43.55 -7.79 11.50
N THR A 341 42.21 -7.73 11.64
CA THR A 341 41.52 -7.66 12.93
C THR A 341 41.76 -8.95 13.72
N ARG A 342 42.11 -8.81 15.03
CA ARG A 342 42.31 -9.92 15.94
C ARG A 342 41.39 -9.89 17.14
N ASN A 343 40.93 -8.72 17.50
CA ASN A 343 40.06 -8.50 18.63
C ASN A 343 38.77 -7.84 18.14
N VAL A 344 37.63 -8.34 18.56
CA VAL A 344 36.32 -7.86 18.09
C VAL A 344 35.41 -7.55 19.25
N VAL A 345 34.55 -6.58 19.07
CA VAL A 345 33.39 -6.32 19.96
C VAL A 345 32.12 -6.68 19.22
N LEU A 346 31.41 -7.68 19.72
CA LEU A 346 30.09 -8.05 19.20
C LEU A 346 29.02 -7.20 19.88
N GLU A 347 28.16 -6.62 19.07
CA GLU A 347 26.99 -5.83 19.48
C GLU A 347 25.69 -6.60 19.26
N SER A 348 24.78 -6.51 20.24
CA SER A 348 23.38 -6.93 20.09
C SER A 348 22.50 -5.95 20.86
N ALA A 349 21.70 -5.14 20.16
CA ALA A 349 20.97 -4.04 20.76
C ALA A 349 19.48 -4.06 20.39
N TYR A 350 18.66 -3.28 21.11
CA TYR A 350 17.30 -2.96 20.77
C TYR A 350 17.17 -1.44 20.59
N PHE A 351 17.00 -1.00 19.37
CA PHE A 351 16.74 0.39 19.02
C PHE A 351 15.25 0.64 18.79
N HIS A 352 14.78 1.84 19.13
CA HIS A 352 13.38 2.20 18.96
C HIS A 352 13.00 2.30 17.47
N PRO A 353 11.97 1.57 17.02
CA PRO A 353 11.63 1.46 15.58
C PRO A 353 11.46 2.79 14.86
N THR A 354 10.80 3.76 15.50
CA THR A 354 10.54 5.08 14.88
C THR A 354 11.83 5.87 14.64
N TRP A 355 12.82 5.77 15.55
CA TRP A 355 14.09 6.44 15.40
C TRP A 355 14.86 5.87 14.22
N ILE A 356 14.97 4.55 14.13
CA ILE A 356 15.65 3.89 13.00
C ILE A 356 14.96 4.22 11.67
N ARG A 357 13.62 4.17 11.62
CA ARG A 357 12.87 4.49 10.41
C ARG A 357 13.08 5.93 9.93
N LYS A 358 13.11 6.90 10.86
CA LYS A 358 13.35 8.31 10.52
C LYS A 358 14.77 8.51 9.97
N SER A 359 15.76 7.97 10.66
CA SER A 359 17.16 8.07 10.28
C SER A 359 17.46 7.35 8.95
N ALA A 360 16.97 6.12 8.76
CA ALA A 360 17.11 5.37 7.53
C ALA A 360 16.53 6.13 6.32
N ARG A 361 15.35 6.74 6.48
CA ARG A 361 14.73 7.58 5.44
C ARG A 361 15.49 8.87 5.18
N HIS A 362 15.98 9.52 6.23
CA HIS A 362 16.78 10.74 6.11
C HIS A 362 18.00 10.53 5.23
N HIS A 363 18.71 9.42 5.45
CA HIS A 363 19.91 9.08 4.69
C HIS A 363 19.64 8.30 3.39
N GLY A 364 18.39 7.90 3.12
CA GLY A 364 18.06 7.05 1.96
C GLY A 364 18.66 5.64 2.03
N LEU A 365 18.96 5.17 3.25
CA LEU A 365 19.57 3.85 3.50
C LEU A 365 18.51 2.82 3.85
N SER A 366 18.55 1.68 3.14
CA SER A 366 17.71 0.52 3.43
C SER A 366 18.59 -0.71 3.51
N THR A 367 18.76 -1.25 4.71
CA THR A 367 19.58 -2.43 4.98
C THR A 367 18.74 -3.52 5.63
N ASP A 368 19.19 -4.77 5.60
CA ASP A 368 18.56 -5.87 6.32
C ASP A 368 18.43 -5.62 7.82
N ALA A 369 19.37 -4.90 8.41
CA ALA A 369 19.33 -4.49 9.80
C ALA A 369 18.27 -3.42 10.05
N SER A 370 18.28 -2.32 9.28
CA SER A 370 17.29 -1.25 9.43
C SER A 370 15.87 -1.72 9.16
N PHE A 371 15.69 -2.61 8.19
CA PHE A 371 14.41 -3.24 7.87
C PHE A 371 13.79 -4.00 9.06
N ARG A 372 14.63 -4.68 9.86
CA ARG A 372 14.20 -5.38 11.07
C ARG A 372 13.94 -4.44 12.23
N PHE A 373 14.90 -3.55 12.52
CA PHE A 373 14.76 -2.59 13.63
C PHE A 373 13.56 -1.67 13.47
N GLU A 374 13.30 -1.15 12.27
CA GLU A 374 12.18 -0.22 12.04
C GLU A 374 10.80 -0.86 12.21
N ARG A 375 10.73 -2.19 12.14
CA ARG A 375 9.50 -2.96 12.39
C ARG A 375 9.37 -3.45 13.82
N GLY A 376 10.49 -3.46 14.55
CA GLY A 376 10.61 -3.99 15.90
C GLY A 376 11.18 -5.41 15.91
N ILE A 377 12.08 -5.65 16.84
CA ILE A 377 12.71 -6.96 17.07
C ILE A 377 12.36 -7.44 18.47
N ASP A 378 12.79 -8.66 18.82
CA ASP A 378 12.63 -9.21 20.17
C ASP A 378 13.58 -8.51 21.17
N PRO A 379 13.07 -7.69 22.11
CA PRO A 379 13.93 -7.06 23.10
C PRO A 379 14.58 -8.06 24.07
N ASN A 380 14.03 -9.28 24.18
CA ASN A 380 14.54 -10.35 25.04
C ASN A 380 15.48 -11.29 24.29
N GLY A 381 15.52 -11.23 22.94
CA GLY A 381 16.39 -12.04 22.09
C GLY A 381 17.85 -11.61 22.07
N THR A 382 18.16 -10.35 22.47
CA THR A 382 19.50 -9.76 22.37
C THR A 382 20.62 -10.60 23.01
N ILE A 383 20.43 -11.04 24.23
CA ILE A 383 21.46 -11.84 24.97
C ILE A 383 21.63 -13.23 24.37
N TYR A 384 20.52 -13.84 23.93
CA TYR A 384 20.58 -15.14 23.25
C TYR A 384 21.40 -15.05 21.96
N ALA A 385 21.10 -14.07 21.11
CA ALA A 385 21.83 -13.86 19.85
C ALA A 385 23.31 -13.57 20.07
N LEU A 386 23.62 -12.73 21.09
CA LEU A 386 24.99 -12.42 21.44
C LEU A 386 25.78 -13.65 21.90
N LYS A 387 25.17 -14.52 22.69
CA LYS A 387 25.80 -15.78 23.12
C LYS A 387 26.03 -16.75 21.94
N GLN A 388 25.05 -16.88 21.04
CA GLN A 388 25.19 -17.72 19.86
C GLN A 388 26.31 -17.20 18.93
N ALA A 389 26.40 -15.88 18.72
CA ALA A 389 27.48 -15.28 17.96
C ALA A 389 28.85 -15.52 18.59
N ALA A 390 28.95 -15.39 19.92
CA ALA A 390 30.19 -15.66 20.65
C ALA A 390 30.64 -17.14 20.52
N ILE A 391 29.70 -18.08 20.66
CA ILE A 391 30.00 -19.51 20.46
C ILE A 391 30.55 -19.77 19.03
N LEU A 392 29.90 -19.17 18.02
CA LEU A 392 30.36 -19.29 16.64
C LEU A 392 31.74 -18.64 16.44
N CYS A 393 32.03 -17.49 17.07
CA CYS A 393 33.36 -16.91 17.01
C CYS A 393 34.42 -17.78 17.67
N GLN A 394 34.13 -18.44 18.80
CA GLN A 394 35.01 -19.41 19.42
C GLN A 394 35.26 -20.62 18.50
N GLU A 395 34.22 -21.19 17.89
CA GLU A 395 34.28 -22.38 17.06
C GLU A 395 34.92 -22.11 15.68
N LEU A 396 34.60 -20.98 15.04
CA LEU A 396 34.97 -20.72 13.64
C LEU A 396 36.17 -19.81 13.47
N ALA A 397 36.41 -18.91 14.43
CA ALA A 397 37.52 -17.97 14.39
C ALA A 397 38.59 -18.26 15.45
N GLY A 398 38.43 -19.30 16.29
CA GLY A 398 39.36 -19.61 17.38
C GLY A 398 39.42 -18.55 18.47
N GLY A 399 38.46 -17.63 18.47
CA GLY A 399 38.42 -16.52 19.40
C GLY A 399 38.19 -16.91 20.86
N LYS A 400 38.58 -16.03 21.77
CA LYS A 400 38.37 -16.20 23.23
C LYS A 400 37.46 -15.07 23.74
N VAL A 401 36.36 -15.43 24.37
CA VAL A 401 35.47 -14.44 25.03
C VAL A 401 36.22 -13.81 26.19
N SER A 402 36.44 -12.48 26.10
CA SER A 402 37.41 -11.75 26.91
C SER A 402 36.80 -10.71 27.86
N MET A 403 35.50 -10.83 28.11
CA MET A 403 34.77 -10.08 29.16
C MET A 403 33.43 -10.76 29.47
N GLN A 404 32.88 -10.45 30.64
CA GLN A 404 31.47 -10.74 30.92
C GLN A 404 30.56 -9.94 30.00
N ILE A 405 29.40 -10.48 29.68
CA ILE A 405 28.40 -9.74 28.86
C ILE A 405 28.05 -8.43 29.59
N LYS A 406 28.29 -7.31 28.92
CA LYS A 406 27.80 -6.00 29.37
C LYS A 406 26.41 -5.79 28.79
N ASP A 407 25.39 -5.76 29.61
CA ASP A 407 23.99 -5.57 29.21
C ASP A 407 23.43 -4.35 29.94
N VAL A 408 23.15 -3.30 29.21
CA VAL A 408 22.56 -2.06 29.71
C VAL A 408 21.10 -1.99 29.25
N TYR A 409 20.18 -2.22 30.19
CA TYR A 409 18.73 -2.25 29.96
C TYR A 409 18.00 -1.43 31.01
N PRO A 410 18.03 -0.09 30.91
CA PRO A 410 17.54 0.80 31.99
C PRO A 410 16.04 0.62 32.31
N GLN A 411 15.24 0.36 31.25
CA GLN A 411 13.80 0.17 31.38
C GLN A 411 13.37 -1.05 30.56
N PRO A 412 13.27 -2.22 31.19
CA PRO A 412 12.84 -3.43 30.52
C PRO A 412 11.46 -3.29 29.86
N LEU A 413 11.37 -3.67 28.60
CA LEU A 413 10.12 -3.68 27.86
C LEU A 413 9.28 -4.88 28.33
N PRO A 414 8.05 -4.66 28.81
CA PRO A 414 7.20 -5.74 29.30
C PRO A 414 6.60 -6.55 28.14
N ASN A 415 6.30 -7.81 28.42
CA ASN A 415 5.38 -8.58 27.58
C ASN A 415 3.96 -7.99 27.71
N PHE A 416 3.10 -8.32 26.76
CA PHE A 416 1.73 -7.80 26.76
C PHE A 416 0.79 -8.76 27.47
N ASN A 417 -0.07 -8.23 28.35
CA ASN A 417 -1.10 -9.01 29.03
C ASN A 417 -2.44 -8.81 28.35
N VAL A 418 -3.04 -9.91 27.89
CA VAL A 418 -4.30 -9.89 27.14
C VAL A 418 -5.29 -10.86 27.79
N ARG A 419 -6.49 -10.38 28.12
CA ARG A 419 -7.63 -11.25 28.49
C ARG A 419 -8.39 -11.64 27.26
N LEU A 420 -8.41 -12.94 26.91
CA LEU A 420 -9.20 -13.52 25.83
C LEU A 420 -10.45 -14.18 26.39
N ASN A 421 -11.62 -13.70 26.01
CA ASN A 421 -12.90 -14.34 26.33
C ASN A 421 -13.28 -15.32 25.23
N TYR A 422 -13.73 -16.55 25.58
CA TYR A 422 -14.07 -17.60 24.62
C TYR A 422 -15.29 -17.24 23.76
N GLU A 423 -16.33 -16.67 24.38
CA GLU A 423 -17.52 -16.25 23.62
C GLU A 423 -17.20 -15.12 22.64
N TYR A 424 -16.36 -14.19 23.03
CA TYR A 424 -15.88 -13.13 22.15
C TYR A 424 -15.10 -13.70 20.96
N CYS A 425 -14.20 -14.66 21.22
CA CYS A 425 -13.42 -15.34 20.20
C CYS A 425 -14.33 -16.06 19.19
N ASP A 426 -15.23 -16.90 19.68
CA ASP A 426 -16.18 -17.68 18.86
C ASP A 426 -17.09 -16.77 18.03
N ARG A 427 -17.56 -15.67 18.63
CA ARG A 427 -18.42 -14.68 17.94
C ARG A 427 -17.68 -13.95 16.83
N LEU A 428 -16.42 -13.56 17.06
CA LEU A 428 -15.61 -12.82 16.07
C LEU A 428 -15.22 -13.74 14.90
N ILE A 429 -14.89 -14.99 15.19
CA ILE A 429 -14.58 -16.01 14.17
C ILE A 429 -15.83 -16.47 13.42
N GLY A 430 -17.00 -16.47 14.10
CA GLY A 430 -18.25 -17.01 13.56
C GLY A 430 -18.41 -18.51 13.72
N LYS A 431 -17.50 -19.16 14.45
CA LYS A 431 -17.49 -20.62 14.71
C LYS A 431 -17.00 -20.90 16.12
N LYS A 432 -17.58 -21.90 16.77
CA LYS A 432 -17.08 -22.41 18.05
C LYS A 432 -15.89 -23.32 17.85
N LEU A 433 -14.73 -22.89 18.34
CA LEU A 433 -13.49 -23.67 18.22
C LEU A 433 -13.28 -24.63 19.40
N GLY A 434 -13.79 -24.29 20.58
CA GLY A 434 -13.56 -25.03 21.82
C GLY A 434 -12.25 -24.59 22.53
N ALA A 435 -12.30 -24.59 23.87
CA ALA A 435 -11.19 -24.11 24.71
C ALA A 435 -9.87 -24.83 24.44
N ASP A 436 -9.87 -26.15 24.22
CA ASP A 436 -8.65 -26.93 24.02
C ASP A 436 -7.94 -26.57 22.71
N THR A 437 -8.70 -26.34 21.63
CA THR A 437 -8.14 -25.87 20.35
C THR A 437 -7.50 -24.48 20.53
N ILE A 438 -8.21 -23.56 21.17
CA ILE A 438 -7.71 -22.21 21.45
C ILE A 438 -6.41 -22.28 22.27
N LYS A 439 -6.39 -23.06 23.37
CA LYS A 439 -5.20 -23.26 24.20
C LYS A 439 -4.03 -23.84 23.42
N SER A 440 -4.29 -24.86 22.61
CA SER A 440 -3.25 -25.48 21.77
C SER A 440 -2.62 -24.45 20.83
N ILE A 441 -3.42 -23.64 20.16
CA ILE A 441 -2.93 -22.64 19.21
C ILE A 441 -2.11 -21.55 19.93
N VAL A 442 -2.66 -20.92 20.98
CA VAL A 442 -1.95 -19.83 21.66
C VAL A 442 -0.64 -20.33 22.30
N THR A 443 -0.61 -21.57 22.81
CA THR A 443 0.60 -22.16 23.38
C THR A 443 1.64 -22.45 22.28
N SER A 444 1.22 -22.96 21.12
CA SER A 444 2.14 -23.22 20.01
C SER A 444 2.74 -21.92 19.41
N LEU A 445 2.09 -20.79 19.60
CA LEU A 445 2.58 -19.45 19.28
C LEU A 445 3.39 -18.79 20.43
N GLU A 446 3.83 -19.59 21.41
CA GLU A 446 4.62 -19.14 22.56
C GLU A 446 3.90 -18.13 23.48
N MET A 447 2.58 -18.00 23.39
CA MET A 447 1.80 -17.22 24.35
C MET A 447 1.62 -18.02 25.64
N LYS A 448 1.98 -17.40 26.78
CA LYS A 448 1.87 -18.05 28.08
C LYS A 448 0.46 -17.88 28.65
N ILE A 449 -0.19 -18.99 29.00
CA ILE A 449 -1.44 -18.97 29.74
C ILE A 449 -1.11 -18.78 31.24
N ASN A 450 -1.50 -17.65 31.81
CA ASN A 450 -1.28 -17.34 33.24
C ASN A 450 -2.43 -17.85 34.11
N LYS A 451 -3.66 -17.76 33.58
CA LYS A 451 -4.89 -18.19 34.26
C LYS A 451 -5.90 -18.62 33.24
N GLU A 452 -6.65 -19.66 33.56
CA GLU A 452 -7.81 -20.15 32.86
C GLU A 452 -9.03 -20.15 33.80
N ASP A 453 -10.17 -19.75 33.28
CA ASP A 453 -11.47 -19.89 33.94
C ASP A 453 -12.56 -20.24 32.93
N ALA A 454 -13.80 -20.37 33.40
CA ALA A 454 -14.92 -20.78 32.53
C ALA A 454 -15.21 -19.78 31.38
N GLU A 455 -14.76 -18.53 31.49
CA GLU A 455 -15.06 -17.49 30.51
C GLU A 455 -13.90 -17.29 29.51
N GLY A 456 -12.65 -17.66 29.87
CA GLY A 456 -11.52 -17.44 28.98
C GLY A 456 -10.14 -17.60 29.60
N LEU A 457 -9.15 -16.96 28.98
CA LEU A 457 -7.74 -17.06 29.29
C LEU A 457 -7.12 -15.70 29.60
N ASP A 458 -6.29 -15.62 30.63
CA ASP A 458 -5.35 -14.52 30.82
C ASP A 458 -4.02 -14.91 30.18
N LEU A 459 -3.60 -14.19 29.16
CA LEU A 459 -2.43 -14.49 28.35
C LEU A 459 -1.32 -13.47 28.58
N THR A 460 -0.07 -13.95 28.62
CA THR A 460 1.10 -13.12 28.38
C THR A 460 1.59 -13.36 26.97
N VAL A 461 1.50 -12.35 26.13
CA VAL A 461 1.99 -12.36 24.76
C VAL A 461 3.44 -11.87 24.75
N PRO A 462 4.37 -12.58 24.08
CA PRO A 462 5.78 -12.17 24.01
C PRO A 462 5.97 -10.79 23.39
N ALA A 463 6.96 -10.04 23.88
CA ALA A 463 7.23 -8.67 23.43
C ALA A 463 7.65 -8.56 21.95
N TYR A 464 8.14 -9.64 21.35
CA TYR A 464 8.44 -9.68 19.91
C TYR A 464 7.17 -9.64 19.02
N ARG A 465 5.99 -9.95 19.57
CA ARG A 465 4.70 -9.78 18.87
C ARG A 465 4.25 -8.33 19.05
N VAL A 466 4.86 -7.43 18.29
CA VAL A 466 4.67 -5.98 18.40
C VAL A 466 3.24 -5.52 18.09
N ASP A 467 2.48 -6.33 17.38
CA ASP A 467 1.12 -6.11 16.88
C ASP A 467 0.01 -6.71 17.79
N VAL A 468 0.33 -7.73 18.60
CA VAL A 468 -0.66 -8.50 19.37
C VAL A 468 -0.82 -7.94 20.79
N LYS A 469 -1.68 -6.95 20.93
CA LYS A 469 -1.89 -6.20 22.20
C LYS A 469 -3.32 -6.23 22.69
N ARG A 470 -4.28 -6.60 21.87
CA ARG A 470 -5.72 -6.60 22.14
C ARG A 470 -6.31 -8.00 21.96
N PRO A 471 -7.47 -8.29 22.52
CA PRO A 471 -8.15 -9.59 22.33
C PRO A 471 -8.39 -9.95 20.85
N CYS A 472 -8.76 -8.97 20.01
CA CYS A 472 -8.97 -9.19 18.59
C CYS A 472 -7.70 -9.62 17.84
N ASP A 473 -6.53 -9.11 18.26
CA ASP A 473 -5.25 -9.48 17.64
C ASP A 473 -4.91 -10.95 17.97
N VAL A 474 -5.22 -11.40 19.18
CA VAL A 474 -5.08 -12.83 19.56
C VAL A 474 -6.07 -13.70 18.77
N VAL A 475 -7.29 -13.22 18.55
CA VAL A 475 -8.29 -13.96 17.73
C VAL A 475 -7.84 -14.07 16.29
N GLU A 476 -7.20 -13.05 15.72
CA GLU A 476 -6.57 -13.10 14.40
C GLU A 476 -5.50 -14.20 14.33
N ASP A 477 -4.60 -14.25 15.30
CA ASP A 477 -3.59 -15.31 15.40
C ASP A 477 -4.20 -16.71 15.51
N ILE A 478 -5.26 -16.87 16.31
CA ILE A 478 -5.98 -18.14 16.42
C ILE A 478 -6.58 -18.53 15.06
N LEU A 479 -7.21 -17.60 14.37
CA LEU A 479 -7.91 -17.85 13.12
C LEU A 479 -6.95 -18.19 11.97
N ARG A 480 -5.80 -17.50 11.85
CA ARG A 480 -4.80 -17.80 10.82
C ARG A 480 -4.16 -19.18 10.99
N ILE A 481 -3.94 -19.63 12.23
CA ILE A 481 -3.40 -20.99 12.50
C ILE A 481 -4.49 -22.06 12.36
N TYR A 482 -5.71 -21.78 12.85
CA TYR A 482 -6.87 -22.65 12.61
C TYR A 482 -7.15 -22.83 11.12
N GLY A 483 -7.03 -21.77 10.36
CA GLY A 483 -7.24 -21.64 8.91
C GLY A 483 -8.61 -21.03 8.57
N TYR A 484 -8.58 -19.93 7.84
CA TYR A 484 -9.76 -19.19 7.38
C TYR A 484 -10.75 -20.09 6.62
N ASN A 485 -10.21 -20.98 5.77
CA ASN A 485 -11.03 -21.88 4.94
C ASN A 485 -11.75 -22.97 5.75
N ASN A 486 -11.43 -23.12 7.02
CA ASN A 486 -12.08 -24.09 7.92
C ASN A 486 -13.31 -23.48 8.63
N VAL A 487 -13.61 -22.22 8.36
CA VAL A 487 -14.81 -21.54 8.84
C VAL A 487 -15.88 -21.62 7.75
N GLU A 488 -17.02 -22.25 8.08
CA GLU A 488 -18.11 -22.43 7.13
C GLU A 488 -18.77 -21.09 6.78
N ILE A 489 -19.00 -20.87 5.50
CA ILE A 489 -19.76 -19.73 5.03
C ILE A 489 -21.25 -19.99 5.32
N PRO A 490 -21.93 -19.16 6.13
CA PRO A 490 -23.33 -19.35 6.42
C PRO A 490 -24.18 -19.21 5.15
N THR A 491 -25.11 -20.12 4.96
CA THR A 491 -26.04 -20.09 3.82
C THR A 491 -27.14 -19.03 3.97
N GLN A 492 -27.29 -18.47 5.17
CA GLN A 492 -28.30 -17.48 5.49
C GLN A 492 -27.66 -16.29 6.25
N LEU A 493 -27.90 -15.08 5.75
CA LEU A 493 -27.61 -13.86 6.48
C LEU A 493 -28.80 -13.48 7.34
N LYS A 494 -28.65 -13.47 8.66
CA LYS A 494 -29.64 -12.91 9.59
C LYS A 494 -29.34 -11.43 9.80
N SER A 495 -30.15 -10.58 9.19
CA SER A 495 -30.05 -9.13 9.33
C SER A 495 -31.38 -8.56 9.81
N SER A 496 -31.32 -7.56 10.67
CA SER A 496 -32.52 -6.76 11.01
C SER A 496 -32.62 -5.65 9.95
N LEU A 497 -33.60 -5.77 9.06
CA LEU A 497 -33.86 -4.79 8.00
C LEU A 497 -34.75 -3.63 8.47
N THR A 498 -35.05 -3.55 9.77
CA THR A 498 -36.05 -2.61 10.32
C THR A 498 -35.46 -1.27 10.78
N THR A 499 -34.17 -1.09 10.76
CA THR A 499 -33.54 0.18 11.14
C THR A 499 -33.08 0.91 9.88
N GLU A 500 -33.81 1.98 9.52
CA GLU A 500 -33.42 2.96 8.52
C GLU A 500 -32.75 4.14 9.26
N ASN A 501 -31.47 4.36 9.02
CA ASN A 501 -30.75 5.51 9.59
C ASN A 501 -30.89 6.76 8.69
N GLU A 502 -30.29 7.87 9.09
CA GLU A 502 -30.34 9.11 8.31
C GLU A 502 -29.55 8.99 7.00
N GLU A 503 -28.44 8.25 7.01
CA GLU A 503 -27.59 8.02 5.83
C GLU A 503 -28.33 7.19 4.78
N ASP A 504 -29.12 6.19 5.19
CA ASP A 504 -29.96 5.40 4.27
C ASP A 504 -30.98 6.29 3.55
N LYS A 505 -31.56 7.27 4.26
CA LYS A 505 -32.50 8.24 3.67
C LYS A 505 -31.82 9.18 2.68
N GLU A 506 -30.61 9.64 3.00
CA GLU A 506 -29.82 10.48 2.12
C GLU A 506 -29.44 9.74 0.84
N HIS A 507 -28.93 8.51 0.94
CA HIS A 507 -28.62 7.66 -0.22
C HIS A 507 -29.87 7.34 -1.07
N LYS A 508 -31.00 7.07 -0.43
CA LYS A 508 -32.25 6.84 -1.14
C LYS A 508 -32.69 8.07 -1.95
N LEU A 509 -32.57 9.26 -1.37
CA LEU A 509 -32.87 10.50 -2.06
C LEU A 509 -31.88 10.77 -3.20
N GLU A 510 -30.60 10.51 -2.98
CA GLU A 510 -29.54 10.63 -4.00
C GLU A 510 -29.83 9.73 -5.20
N ASN A 511 -30.14 8.45 -4.95
CA ASN A 511 -30.50 7.50 -6.00
C ASN A 511 -31.72 7.94 -6.80
N ILE A 512 -32.79 8.44 -6.13
CA ILE A 512 -33.99 8.96 -6.78
C ILE A 512 -33.67 10.13 -7.72
N VAL A 513 -32.77 11.03 -7.33
CA VAL A 513 -32.36 12.17 -8.15
C VAL A 513 -31.40 11.74 -9.26
N SER A 514 -30.49 10.84 -8.99
CA SER A 514 -29.56 10.28 -9.99
C SER A 514 -30.32 9.52 -11.09
N GLU A 515 -31.30 8.69 -10.74
CA GLU A 515 -32.17 8.00 -11.70
C GLU A 515 -32.97 9.00 -12.55
N GLN A 516 -33.46 10.09 -11.94
CA GLN A 516 -34.14 11.15 -12.69
C GLN A 516 -33.19 11.81 -13.71
N LEU A 517 -31.94 12.11 -13.32
CA LEU A 517 -30.95 12.72 -14.21
C LEU A 517 -30.55 11.78 -15.34
N VAL A 518 -30.33 10.49 -15.06
CA VAL A 518 -30.07 9.47 -16.07
C VAL A 518 -31.25 9.36 -17.03
N GLY A 519 -32.48 9.36 -16.53
CA GLY A 519 -33.71 9.38 -17.33
C GLY A 519 -33.84 10.63 -18.22
N CYS A 520 -33.18 11.74 -17.86
CA CYS A 520 -33.08 12.97 -18.65
C CYS A 520 -31.85 12.98 -19.61
N GLY A 521 -31.11 11.89 -19.70
CA GLY A 521 -29.97 11.74 -20.61
C GLY A 521 -28.64 12.24 -20.07
N PHE A 522 -28.51 12.40 -18.75
CA PHE A 522 -27.23 12.69 -18.13
C PHE A 522 -26.41 11.41 -17.94
N ASN A 523 -25.11 11.55 -18.02
CA ASN A 523 -24.14 10.53 -17.61
C ASN A 523 -23.52 10.92 -16.28
N GLU A 524 -23.48 9.99 -15.36
CA GLU A 524 -22.76 10.15 -14.11
C GLU A 524 -21.25 10.12 -14.35
N ILE A 525 -20.52 11.03 -13.72
CA ILE A 525 -19.07 11.05 -13.73
C ILE A 525 -18.56 11.01 -12.29
N LEU A 526 -17.35 10.50 -12.13
CA LEU A 526 -16.64 10.45 -10.87
C LEU A 526 -15.24 10.97 -11.08
N ASN A 527 -14.91 12.07 -10.42
CA ASN A 527 -13.61 12.70 -10.50
C ASN A 527 -12.87 12.62 -9.16
N ASN A 528 -11.53 12.71 -9.23
CA ASN A 528 -10.68 12.69 -8.03
C ASN A 528 -11.00 13.90 -7.12
N SER A 529 -10.98 13.66 -5.81
CA SER A 529 -11.06 14.73 -4.80
C SER A 529 -9.79 15.57 -4.72
N LEU A 530 -8.65 15.01 -5.16
CA LEU A 530 -7.39 15.74 -5.31
C LEU A 530 -7.33 16.42 -6.68
N THR A 531 -6.83 17.64 -6.72
CA THR A 531 -6.81 18.47 -7.93
C THR A 531 -5.60 19.39 -7.95
N LYS A 532 -5.49 20.18 -9.04
CA LYS A 532 -4.37 21.10 -9.28
C LYS A 532 -4.45 22.34 -8.40
N GLU A 533 -3.34 22.73 -7.82
CA GLU A 533 -3.19 24.01 -7.10
C GLU A 533 -3.53 25.20 -8.00
N ALA A 534 -3.16 25.11 -9.29
CA ALA A 534 -3.35 26.18 -10.27
C ALA A 534 -4.82 26.63 -10.41
N TYR A 535 -5.80 25.81 -10.09
CA TYR A 535 -7.21 26.18 -10.14
C TYR A 535 -7.62 27.18 -9.05
N TYR A 536 -6.90 27.25 -7.94
CA TYR A 536 -7.22 28.10 -6.78
C TYR A 536 -6.15 29.15 -6.48
N ASN A 537 -4.98 29.05 -7.09
CA ASN A 537 -3.84 29.92 -6.82
C ASN A 537 -3.93 31.29 -7.53
N HIS A 538 -5.07 31.63 -8.07
CA HIS A 538 -5.29 32.92 -8.72
C HIS A 538 -6.33 33.73 -7.92
N ASP A 539 -6.03 34.99 -7.61
CA ASP A 539 -6.95 35.96 -6.99
C ASP A 539 -8.19 36.28 -7.86
N GLU A 540 -8.36 35.52 -8.93
CA GLU A 540 -9.38 35.68 -9.94
C GLU A 540 -10.73 35.05 -9.55
N LEU A 541 -10.72 34.05 -8.64
CA LEU A 541 -11.94 33.43 -8.15
C LEU A 541 -12.31 33.96 -6.77
N ASN A 542 -13.29 34.83 -6.70
CA ASN A 542 -13.70 35.49 -5.46
C ASN A 542 -14.35 34.54 -4.43
N SER A 543 -14.88 33.41 -4.88
CA SER A 543 -15.58 32.42 -4.01
C SER A 543 -14.72 31.24 -3.59
N TYR A 544 -13.57 31.01 -4.24
CA TYR A 544 -12.68 29.86 -4.00
C TYR A 544 -11.26 30.38 -3.80
N ARG A 545 -10.93 30.70 -2.54
CA ARG A 545 -9.67 31.35 -2.19
C ARG A 545 -8.58 30.32 -1.91
N TRP A 546 -7.34 30.64 -2.31
CA TRP A 546 -6.17 29.84 -1.97
C TRP A 546 -6.00 29.62 -0.46
N ALA A 547 -6.27 30.65 0.35
CA ALA A 547 -6.21 30.56 1.80
C ALA A 547 -7.16 29.52 2.42
N ASN A 548 -8.25 29.17 1.71
CA ASN A 548 -9.24 28.20 2.16
C ASN A 548 -9.01 26.79 1.58
N THR A 549 -7.87 26.55 0.95
CA THR A 549 -7.56 25.29 0.29
C THR A 549 -6.93 24.30 1.27
N VAL A 550 -7.42 23.07 1.27
CA VAL A 550 -6.81 21.94 1.99
C VAL A 550 -5.64 21.44 1.16
N LYS A 551 -4.42 21.60 1.68
CA LYS A 551 -3.17 21.22 1.01
C LYS A 551 -2.73 19.83 1.41
N ILE A 552 -2.19 19.07 0.46
CA ILE A 552 -1.60 17.75 0.72
C ILE A 552 -0.12 17.93 1.04
N MET A 553 0.33 17.36 2.14
CA MET A 553 1.71 17.53 2.64
C MET A 553 2.75 16.87 1.71
N ASN A 554 2.44 15.68 1.18
CA ASN A 554 3.33 14.92 0.29
C ASN A 554 2.54 14.43 -0.93
N PRO A 555 2.19 15.32 -1.90
CA PRO A 555 1.41 14.92 -3.05
C PRO A 555 2.23 14.02 -3.99
N LEU A 556 1.55 13.06 -4.62
CA LEU A 556 2.16 12.17 -5.61
C LEU A 556 2.60 12.92 -6.88
N SER A 557 1.93 14.03 -7.20
CA SER A 557 2.28 14.93 -8.30
C SER A 557 1.76 16.33 -8.01
N THR A 558 2.25 17.32 -8.74
CA THR A 558 1.76 18.70 -8.71
C THR A 558 0.29 18.83 -9.12
N ASP A 559 -0.20 17.89 -9.92
CA ASP A 559 -1.61 17.86 -10.35
C ASP A 559 -2.57 17.37 -9.26
N LEU A 560 -2.06 16.87 -8.14
CA LEU A 560 -2.81 16.31 -7.02
C LEU A 560 -2.43 16.99 -5.69
N GLY A 561 -2.04 18.26 -5.74
CA GLY A 561 -1.47 18.98 -4.59
C GLY A 561 -2.50 19.43 -3.55
N VAL A 562 -3.77 19.55 -3.92
CA VAL A 562 -4.83 20.10 -3.05
C VAL A 562 -6.13 19.33 -3.17
N MET A 563 -6.99 19.47 -2.15
CA MET A 563 -8.36 18.95 -2.23
C MET A 563 -9.29 20.00 -2.88
N ARG A 564 -10.25 19.51 -3.66
CA ARG A 564 -11.20 20.34 -4.42
C ARG A 564 -12.15 21.12 -3.51
N GLN A 565 -12.32 22.42 -3.76
CA GLN A 565 -13.31 23.29 -3.10
C GLN A 565 -14.66 23.30 -3.82
N THR A 566 -14.71 22.83 -5.07
CA THR A 566 -15.88 22.76 -5.95
C THR A 566 -15.72 21.60 -6.92
N LEU A 567 -16.81 21.10 -7.46
CA LEU A 567 -16.82 20.02 -8.44
C LEU A 567 -16.52 20.50 -9.87
N VAL A 568 -16.52 21.82 -10.12
CA VAL A 568 -16.48 22.41 -11.47
C VAL A 568 -15.30 21.94 -12.31
N PHE A 569 -14.08 21.96 -11.76
CA PHE A 569 -12.86 21.68 -12.52
C PHE A 569 -12.74 20.22 -12.96
N GLY A 570 -13.05 19.26 -12.09
CA GLY A 570 -13.04 17.84 -12.45
C GLY A 570 -14.03 17.53 -13.59
N GLY A 571 -15.23 18.14 -13.54
CA GLY A 571 -16.20 18.02 -14.63
C GLY A 571 -15.76 18.69 -15.92
N LEU A 572 -15.08 19.84 -15.86
CA LEU A 572 -14.49 20.49 -17.03
C LEU A 572 -13.39 19.65 -17.67
N GLU A 573 -12.52 19.03 -16.88
CA GLU A 573 -11.51 18.08 -17.39
C GLU A 573 -12.18 16.87 -18.08
N SER A 574 -13.27 16.38 -17.53
CA SER A 574 -14.08 15.31 -18.13
C SER A 574 -14.73 15.76 -19.43
N LEU A 575 -15.25 16.99 -19.50
CA LEU A 575 -15.76 17.57 -20.74
C LEU A 575 -14.66 17.68 -21.81
N ALA A 576 -13.52 18.28 -21.47
CA ALA A 576 -12.38 18.43 -22.37
C ALA A 576 -11.94 17.08 -22.96
N ARG A 577 -11.83 16.05 -22.10
CA ARG A 577 -11.49 14.69 -22.53
C ARG A 577 -12.46 14.10 -23.56
N ASN A 578 -13.75 14.35 -23.39
CA ASN A 578 -14.79 13.87 -24.32
C ASN A 578 -14.84 14.71 -25.60
N ILE A 579 -14.75 16.02 -25.53
CA ILE A 579 -14.74 16.94 -26.68
C ILE A 579 -13.53 16.61 -27.58
N ASN A 580 -12.36 16.36 -27.01
CA ASN A 580 -11.18 15.94 -27.76
C ASN A 580 -11.38 14.60 -28.50
N ARG A 581 -12.35 13.79 -28.07
CA ARG A 581 -12.79 12.55 -28.72
C ARG A 581 -14.00 12.75 -29.66
N LYS A 582 -14.28 14.02 -30.02
CA LYS A 582 -15.38 14.40 -30.92
C LYS A 582 -16.78 14.10 -30.39
N ARG A 583 -16.92 14.00 -29.06
CA ARG A 583 -18.22 13.96 -28.40
C ARG A 583 -18.50 15.34 -27.82
N GLU A 584 -19.46 16.04 -28.42
CA GLU A 584 -19.61 17.49 -28.19
C GLU A 584 -20.90 17.87 -27.45
N ASN A 585 -21.93 17.01 -27.51
CA ASN A 585 -23.25 17.23 -26.88
C ASN A 585 -23.28 16.41 -25.58
N LEU A 586 -22.91 17.05 -24.47
CA LEU A 586 -22.67 16.36 -23.22
C LEU A 586 -23.53 16.90 -22.08
N ARG A 587 -24.07 15.98 -21.28
CA ARG A 587 -24.76 16.24 -20.04
C ARG A 587 -24.15 15.33 -18.99
N PHE A 588 -23.47 15.93 -18.02
CA PHE A 588 -22.80 15.22 -16.92
C PHE A 588 -23.37 15.64 -15.59
N PHE A 589 -23.37 14.72 -14.63
CA PHE A 589 -23.57 15.03 -13.24
C PHE A 589 -22.58 14.28 -12.37
N GLU A 590 -22.26 14.82 -11.22
CA GLU A 590 -21.42 14.20 -10.20
C GLU A 590 -21.99 14.53 -8.83
N VAL A 591 -22.06 13.51 -7.98
CA VAL A 591 -22.29 13.69 -6.55
C VAL A 591 -20.99 13.42 -5.81
N GLY A 592 -20.51 14.37 -5.04
CA GLY A 592 -19.21 14.24 -4.40
C GLY A 592 -18.91 15.26 -3.32
N ASN A 593 -17.86 14.98 -2.57
CA ASN A 593 -17.40 15.85 -1.50
C ASN A 593 -16.58 17.02 -2.03
N VAL A 594 -16.74 18.17 -1.39
CA VAL A 594 -15.89 19.35 -1.49
C VAL A 594 -15.33 19.70 -0.13
N TYR A 595 -14.16 20.32 -0.10
CA TYR A 595 -13.37 20.48 1.12
C TYR A 595 -12.90 21.92 1.28
N HIS A 596 -12.99 22.44 2.49
CA HIS A 596 -12.55 23.80 2.79
C HIS A 596 -11.73 23.81 4.09
N TYR A 597 -10.70 24.63 4.09
CA TYR A 597 -9.93 24.99 5.27
C TYR A 597 -10.31 26.41 5.71
N ASP A 598 -10.51 26.61 6.98
CA ASP A 598 -10.82 27.90 7.58
C ASP A 598 -9.67 28.32 8.50
N PRO A 599 -8.78 29.23 8.05
CA PRO A 599 -7.62 29.62 8.84
C PRO A 599 -7.99 30.35 10.15
N GLU A 600 -9.21 30.90 10.28
CA GLU A 600 -9.66 31.55 11.51
C GLU A 600 -10.05 30.54 12.61
N LYS A 601 -10.28 29.29 12.23
CA LYS A 601 -10.61 28.19 13.14
C LYS A 601 -9.44 27.24 13.38
N ASP A 602 -8.26 27.57 12.87
CA ASP A 602 -7.07 26.74 13.07
C ASP A 602 -6.62 26.84 14.53
N ASP A 603 -6.77 25.73 15.25
CA ASP A 603 -6.50 25.58 16.67
C ASP A 603 -5.56 24.40 16.83
N HIS A 604 -4.35 24.63 17.35
CA HIS A 604 -3.34 23.61 17.58
C HIS A 604 -3.86 22.41 18.41
N ASP A 605 -4.75 22.68 19.38
CA ASP A 605 -5.32 21.67 20.27
C ASP A 605 -6.52 20.94 19.65
N ALA A 606 -7.08 21.48 18.57
CA ALA A 606 -8.23 20.90 17.88
C ALA A 606 -8.18 21.15 16.34
N PRO A 607 -7.12 20.71 15.64
CA PRO A 607 -6.85 21.09 14.25
C PRO A 607 -7.97 20.70 13.27
N ILE A 608 -8.74 19.66 13.57
CA ILE A 608 -9.85 19.20 12.70
C ILE A 608 -10.96 20.26 12.59
N LYS A 609 -11.12 21.16 13.55
CA LYS A 609 -12.16 22.21 13.51
C LYS A 609 -11.99 23.21 12.36
N ALA A 610 -10.77 23.35 11.85
CA ALA A 610 -10.46 24.20 10.72
C ALA A 610 -10.93 23.61 9.38
N TYR A 611 -11.22 22.32 9.31
CA TYR A 611 -11.58 21.62 8.10
C TYR A 611 -13.08 21.35 8.03
N THR A 612 -13.66 21.60 6.86
CA THR A 612 -15.07 21.27 6.59
C THR A 612 -15.19 20.45 5.31
N GLN A 613 -16.12 19.51 5.35
CA GLN A 613 -16.48 18.68 4.20
C GLN A 613 -17.97 18.85 3.95
N GLN A 614 -18.36 19.04 2.70
CA GLN A 614 -19.75 19.13 2.28
C GLN A 614 -19.98 18.25 1.06
N TYR A 615 -21.17 17.68 0.98
CA TYR A 615 -21.58 16.82 -0.13
C TYR A 615 -22.38 17.65 -1.13
N HIS A 616 -21.95 17.69 -2.38
CA HIS A 616 -22.52 18.50 -3.45
C HIS A 616 -22.96 17.63 -4.62
N LEU A 617 -23.98 18.08 -5.32
CA LEU A 617 -24.39 17.58 -6.64
C LEU A 617 -24.06 18.66 -7.67
N ALA A 618 -23.35 18.30 -8.71
CA ALA A 618 -23.04 19.21 -9.81
C ALA A 618 -23.58 18.71 -11.15
N LEU A 619 -23.92 19.65 -12.03
CA LEU A 619 -24.41 19.41 -13.40
C LEU A 619 -23.58 20.21 -14.39
N TRP A 620 -23.23 19.59 -15.52
CA TRP A 620 -22.59 20.25 -16.65
C TRP A 620 -23.35 19.93 -17.93
N LEU A 621 -23.69 20.99 -18.70
CA LEU A 621 -24.33 20.87 -20.00
C LEU A 621 -23.53 21.66 -21.02
N THR A 622 -23.27 21.07 -22.18
CA THR A 622 -22.60 21.73 -23.30
C THR A 622 -23.06 21.18 -24.64
N GLY A 623 -22.92 21.96 -25.69
CA GLY A 623 -23.30 21.61 -27.05
C GLY A 623 -24.79 21.72 -27.31
N LYS A 624 -25.33 20.86 -28.15
CA LYS A 624 -26.74 20.89 -28.57
C LYS A 624 -27.64 20.15 -27.60
N ARG A 625 -28.79 20.74 -27.27
CA ARG A 625 -29.89 20.09 -26.59
C ARG A 625 -30.54 19.04 -27.48
N VAL A 626 -30.78 19.41 -28.74
CA VAL A 626 -31.36 18.55 -29.75
C VAL A 626 -30.51 18.66 -31.02
N GLU A 627 -30.06 17.54 -31.57
CA GLU A 627 -29.40 17.51 -32.89
C GLU A 627 -30.44 17.63 -33.99
N GLY A 628 -30.13 18.44 -35.00
CA GLY A 628 -31.00 18.65 -36.14
C GLY A 628 -31.28 17.36 -36.92
N SER A 629 -32.52 17.24 -37.35
CA SER A 629 -32.98 16.14 -38.18
C SER A 629 -33.95 16.64 -39.24
N TRP A 630 -34.47 15.76 -40.03
CA TRP A 630 -35.52 16.11 -41.00
C TRP A 630 -36.80 16.63 -40.30
N ALA A 631 -37.02 16.30 -39.04
CA ALA A 631 -38.25 16.63 -38.29
C ALA A 631 -38.13 17.90 -37.46
N HIS A 632 -36.94 18.33 -37.10
CA HIS A 632 -36.69 19.51 -36.31
C HIS A 632 -35.30 20.11 -36.53
N ALA A 633 -35.15 21.40 -36.26
CA ALA A 633 -33.89 22.10 -36.33
C ALA A 633 -32.98 21.77 -35.12
N ASP A 634 -31.70 22.12 -35.26
CA ASP A 634 -30.77 22.14 -34.10
C ASP A 634 -31.27 23.05 -33.03
N GLU A 635 -31.13 22.61 -31.78
CA GLU A 635 -31.42 23.44 -30.60
C GLU A 635 -30.21 23.43 -29.66
N GLU A 636 -29.65 24.56 -29.38
CA GLU A 636 -28.52 24.73 -28.45
C GLU A 636 -28.96 24.57 -26.99
N THR A 637 -28.09 24.03 -26.15
CA THR A 637 -28.27 24.03 -24.71
C THR A 637 -28.35 25.45 -24.17
N SER A 638 -29.25 25.70 -23.21
CA SER A 638 -29.50 27.03 -22.70
C SER A 638 -29.47 27.08 -21.16
N PHE A 639 -29.37 28.32 -20.64
CA PHE A 639 -29.52 28.58 -19.22
C PHE A 639 -30.87 28.11 -18.66
N TYR A 640 -31.92 28.22 -19.43
CA TYR A 640 -33.28 27.85 -19.03
C TYR A 640 -33.44 26.34 -18.89
N GLU A 641 -32.76 25.58 -19.74
CA GLU A 641 -32.70 24.14 -19.62
C GLU A 641 -32.02 23.72 -18.32
N LEU A 642 -30.83 24.28 -18.00
CA LEU A 642 -30.15 24.05 -16.73
C LEU A 642 -31.03 24.43 -15.54
N LYS A 643 -31.66 25.61 -15.58
CA LYS A 643 -32.58 26.06 -14.52
C LYS A 643 -33.73 25.07 -14.29
N ALA A 644 -34.29 24.52 -15.36
CA ALA A 644 -35.35 23.53 -15.28
C ALA A 644 -34.90 22.27 -14.54
N TYR A 645 -33.71 21.77 -14.84
CA TYR A 645 -33.14 20.61 -14.13
C TYR A 645 -32.92 20.95 -12.64
N VAL A 646 -32.30 22.04 -12.31
CA VAL A 646 -32.07 22.46 -10.92
C VAL A 646 -33.37 22.54 -10.14
N LEU A 647 -34.40 23.21 -10.66
CA LEU A 647 -35.69 23.32 -10.01
C LEU A 647 -36.44 21.98 -9.87
N ASN A 648 -36.30 21.11 -10.87
CA ASN A 648 -36.87 19.77 -10.82
C ASN A 648 -36.19 18.87 -9.76
N ILE A 649 -34.85 18.94 -9.63
CA ILE A 649 -34.10 18.26 -8.57
C ILE A 649 -34.60 18.73 -7.19
N LEU A 650 -34.68 20.04 -6.97
CA LEU A 650 -35.10 20.60 -5.68
C LEU A 650 -36.55 20.21 -5.35
N ARG A 651 -37.46 20.21 -6.35
CA ARG A 651 -38.83 19.74 -6.18
C ARG A 651 -38.87 18.25 -5.86
N ARG A 652 -38.07 17.41 -6.54
CA ARG A 652 -37.95 15.97 -6.29
C ARG A 652 -37.41 15.68 -4.89
N ALA A 653 -36.46 16.49 -4.44
CA ALA A 653 -35.94 16.42 -3.07
C ALA A 653 -36.93 16.91 -2.01
N GLY A 654 -38.10 17.44 -2.41
CA GLY A 654 -39.16 17.87 -1.51
C GLY A 654 -39.10 19.34 -1.10
N LEU A 655 -38.30 20.17 -1.75
CA LEU A 655 -38.25 21.59 -1.45
C LEU A 655 -39.57 22.25 -1.89
N LYS A 656 -40.30 22.82 -0.94
CA LYS A 656 -41.59 23.49 -1.22
C LYS A 656 -41.37 24.82 -1.96
N GLN A 657 -42.29 25.15 -2.86
CA GLN A 657 -42.24 26.41 -3.61
C GLN A 657 -42.29 27.62 -2.66
N GLY A 658 -41.45 28.64 -2.90
CA GLY A 658 -41.35 29.86 -2.07
C GLY A 658 -40.51 29.73 -0.80
N VAL A 659 -39.87 28.55 -0.55
CA VAL A 659 -38.91 28.37 0.55
C VAL A 659 -37.55 29.00 0.20
N ALA A 660 -37.19 28.97 -1.08
CA ALA A 660 -35.95 29.53 -1.56
C ALA A 660 -36.16 30.83 -2.35
N VAL A 661 -35.17 31.70 -2.28
CA VAL A 661 -35.11 33.00 -2.97
C VAL A 661 -33.98 32.93 -3.99
N GLU A 662 -34.29 33.38 -5.23
CA GLU A 662 -33.29 33.52 -6.29
C GLU A 662 -32.69 34.93 -6.25
N GLU A 663 -31.38 35.03 -6.33
CA GLU A 663 -30.60 36.25 -6.43
C GLU A 663 -29.61 36.12 -7.58
N LYS A 664 -29.18 37.25 -8.20
CA LYS A 664 -28.07 37.21 -9.14
C LYS A 664 -26.81 36.75 -8.43
N THR A 665 -26.07 35.81 -9.01
CA THR A 665 -24.81 35.38 -8.43
C THR A 665 -23.75 36.46 -8.47
N THR A 666 -22.97 36.57 -7.41
CA THR A 666 -21.79 37.45 -7.36
C THR A 666 -20.49 36.64 -7.58
N ASN A 667 -20.62 35.32 -7.79
CA ASN A 667 -19.51 34.41 -8.02
C ASN A 667 -18.99 34.60 -9.46
N ASN A 668 -17.75 35.04 -9.60
CA ASN A 668 -17.12 35.27 -10.89
C ASN A 668 -16.70 33.96 -11.64
N LEU A 669 -17.02 32.83 -11.08
CA LEU A 669 -17.03 31.55 -11.80
C LEU A 669 -17.99 31.59 -12.99
N PHE A 670 -19.06 32.39 -12.88
CA PHE A 670 -20.09 32.49 -13.88
C PHE A 670 -19.97 33.83 -14.67
N ALA A 671 -20.20 33.74 -15.97
CA ALA A 671 -20.44 34.95 -16.79
C ALA A 671 -21.77 35.60 -16.43
N TYR A 672 -22.78 34.80 -16.15
CA TYR A 672 -24.05 35.18 -15.54
C TYR A 672 -24.68 33.92 -14.90
N GLY A 673 -25.48 34.16 -13.86
CA GLY A 673 -26.10 33.03 -13.14
C GLY A 673 -26.94 33.50 -11.98
N LEU A 674 -27.51 32.55 -11.28
CA LEU A 674 -28.36 32.72 -10.11
C LEU A 674 -27.85 31.91 -8.92
N THR A 675 -27.99 32.46 -7.73
CA THR A 675 -27.82 31.78 -6.45
C THR A 675 -29.19 31.55 -5.82
N LEU A 676 -29.44 30.33 -5.41
CA LEU A 676 -30.67 29.97 -4.69
C LEU A 676 -30.34 29.80 -3.21
N LYS A 677 -31.02 30.57 -2.34
CA LYS A 677 -30.82 30.53 -0.89
C LYS A 677 -32.14 30.31 -0.15
N THR A 678 -32.04 29.69 1.02
CA THR A 678 -33.17 29.72 1.96
C THR A 678 -33.46 31.14 2.44
N ARG A 679 -34.61 31.40 3.03
CA ARG A 679 -34.92 32.69 3.65
C ARG A 679 -33.97 33.07 4.79
N GLN A 680 -33.28 32.09 5.40
CA GLN A 680 -32.24 32.32 6.41
C GLN A 680 -30.84 32.56 5.80
N GLY A 681 -30.73 32.64 4.47
CA GLY A 681 -29.49 32.94 3.78
C GLY A 681 -28.59 31.71 3.47
N VAL A 682 -29.00 30.47 3.79
CA VAL A 682 -28.24 29.27 3.47
C VAL A 682 -28.29 29.02 1.96
N LYS A 683 -27.12 28.96 1.32
CA LYS A 683 -27.00 28.68 -0.12
C LYS A 683 -27.34 27.19 -0.38
N LEU A 684 -28.34 26.97 -1.26
CA LEU A 684 -28.78 25.64 -1.68
C LEU A 684 -28.20 25.27 -3.04
N ALA A 685 -28.13 26.21 -3.96
CA ALA A 685 -27.62 26.01 -5.31
C ALA A 685 -27.02 27.28 -5.89
N GLU A 686 -26.12 27.11 -6.83
CA GLU A 686 -25.60 28.17 -7.66
C GLU A 686 -25.47 27.64 -9.09
N TYR A 687 -26.00 28.37 -10.08
CA TYR A 687 -26.07 27.87 -11.45
C TYR A 687 -26.06 28.99 -12.48
N GLY A 688 -25.45 28.72 -13.63
CA GLY A 688 -25.33 29.72 -14.67
C GLY A 688 -24.46 29.23 -15.84
N LYS A 689 -24.14 30.18 -16.73
CA LYS A 689 -23.12 29.96 -17.74
C LYS A 689 -21.76 30.24 -17.17
N LEU A 690 -20.81 29.30 -17.28
CA LEU A 690 -19.47 29.53 -16.83
C LEU A 690 -18.79 30.70 -17.57
N ALA A 691 -17.93 31.40 -16.89
CA ALA A 691 -17.04 32.37 -17.51
C ALA A 691 -16.08 31.66 -18.47
N LYS A 692 -15.89 32.19 -19.68
CA LYS A 692 -14.99 31.58 -20.67
C LYS A 692 -13.61 31.29 -20.15
N LYS A 693 -13.05 32.16 -19.37
CA LYS A 693 -11.75 32.03 -18.72
C LYS A 693 -11.66 30.74 -17.86
N VAL A 694 -12.72 30.43 -17.11
CA VAL A 694 -12.77 29.23 -16.28
C VAL A 694 -12.84 27.98 -17.14
N ALA A 695 -13.66 27.97 -18.19
CA ALA A 695 -13.73 26.83 -19.11
C ALA A 695 -12.38 26.61 -19.83
N HIS A 696 -11.74 27.70 -20.30
CA HIS A 696 -10.44 27.66 -20.98
C HIS A 696 -9.29 27.16 -20.07
N SER A 697 -9.35 27.37 -18.75
CA SER A 697 -8.34 26.84 -17.81
C SER A 697 -8.29 25.30 -17.78
N CYS A 698 -9.32 24.66 -18.33
CA CYS A 698 -9.43 23.21 -18.50
C CYS A 698 -9.55 22.79 -19.99
N ASP A 699 -9.06 23.61 -20.93
CA ASP A 699 -9.07 23.35 -22.37
C ASP A 699 -10.48 23.15 -22.97
N VAL A 700 -11.51 23.83 -22.41
CA VAL A 700 -12.88 23.80 -22.93
C VAL A 700 -13.20 25.12 -23.61
N GLU A 701 -13.33 25.09 -24.95
CA GLU A 701 -13.65 26.28 -25.77
C GLU A 701 -15.16 26.56 -25.89
N LYS A 702 -15.98 25.53 -25.67
CA LYS A 702 -17.43 25.61 -25.79
C LYS A 702 -18.09 26.28 -24.60
N ASP A 703 -19.26 26.83 -24.83
CA ASP A 703 -20.11 27.29 -23.74
C ASP A 703 -20.53 26.13 -22.83
N VAL A 704 -20.34 26.30 -21.54
CA VAL A 704 -20.75 25.34 -20.52
C VAL A 704 -21.74 25.98 -19.56
N PHE A 705 -22.88 25.32 -19.41
CA PHE A 705 -23.86 25.67 -18.35
C PHE A 705 -23.63 24.73 -17.18
N TYR A 706 -23.41 25.30 -16.01
CA TYR A 706 -22.99 24.60 -14.80
C TYR A 706 -23.91 24.91 -13.63
N ALA A 707 -24.24 23.92 -12.84
CA ALA A 707 -24.90 24.05 -11.57
C ALA A 707 -24.18 23.28 -10.48
N GLU A 708 -24.09 23.86 -9.29
CA GLU A 708 -23.61 23.18 -8.10
C GLU A 708 -24.61 23.36 -6.97
N LEU A 709 -25.12 22.24 -6.46
CA LEU A 709 -26.12 22.17 -5.42
C LEU A 709 -25.49 21.65 -4.14
N ASN A 710 -25.58 22.38 -3.04
CA ASN A 710 -25.16 21.90 -1.73
C ASN A 710 -26.15 20.85 -1.23
N TRP A 711 -25.81 19.58 -1.50
CA TRP A 711 -26.67 18.43 -1.17
C TRP A 711 -26.92 18.31 0.33
N THR A 712 -25.88 18.48 1.14
CA THR A 712 -25.98 18.51 2.60
C THR A 712 -27.00 19.55 3.09
N ALA A 713 -26.96 20.75 2.51
CA ALA A 713 -27.91 21.81 2.87
C ALA A 713 -29.35 21.50 2.39
N ILE A 714 -29.50 20.89 1.21
CA ILE A 714 -30.80 20.51 0.65
C ILE A 714 -31.46 19.44 1.52
N VAL A 715 -30.73 18.37 1.85
CA VAL A 715 -31.24 17.31 2.74
C VAL A 715 -31.68 17.88 4.08
N LYS A 716 -30.86 18.78 4.67
CA LYS A 716 -31.21 19.44 5.93
C LYS A 716 -32.46 20.31 5.81
N ALA A 717 -32.63 21.03 4.70
CA ALA A 717 -33.76 21.88 4.45
C ALA A 717 -35.06 21.11 4.21
N THR A 718 -34.96 19.88 3.68
CA THR A 718 -36.12 19.03 3.32
C THR A 718 -36.45 17.98 4.36
N LYS A 719 -35.57 17.71 5.35
CA LYS A 719 -35.70 16.67 6.38
C LYS A 719 -37.04 16.64 7.11
N LYS A 720 -37.68 17.80 7.32
CA LYS A 720 -38.96 17.91 8.02
C LYS A 720 -40.17 17.86 7.09
N ASN A 721 -39.95 17.81 5.78
CA ASN A 721 -41.06 17.81 4.83
C ASN A 721 -41.68 16.42 4.77
N LYS A 722 -43.02 16.38 4.88
CA LYS A 722 -43.79 15.15 4.70
C LYS A 722 -44.47 15.20 3.34
N VAL A 723 -44.48 14.08 2.65
CA VAL A 723 -45.29 13.91 1.44
C VAL A 723 -46.71 13.76 1.88
N GLU A 724 -47.57 14.69 1.45
CA GLU A 724 -48.99 14.65 1.69
C GLU A 724 -49.71 14.40 0.38
N PHE A 725 -50.55 13.36 0.38
CA PHE A 725 -51.47 13.10 -0.73
C PHE A 725 -52.58 14.15 -0.72
N LYS A 726 -52.82 14.79 -1.89
CA LYS A 726 -54.00 15.61 -2.15
C LYS A 726 -54.69 15.08 -3.39
N GLU A 727 -56.03 14.95 -3.28
CA GLU A 727 -56.82 14.65 -4.45
C GLU A 727 -56.69 15.77 -5.50
N LEU A 728 -56.68 15.39 -6.76
CA LEU A 728 -56.71 16.33 -7.86
C LEU A 728 -58.07 17.11 -7.81
N SER A 729 -58.00 18.40 -8.11
CA SER A 729 -59.21 19.21 -8.20
C SER A 729 -60.20 18.66 -9.22
N LYS A 730 -61.43 18.57 -8.87
CA LYS A 730 -62.54 18.17 -9.75
C LYS A 730 -63.11 19.32 -10.58
N TYR A 731 -62.64 20.55 -10.29
CA TYR A 731 -63.09 21.79 -10.93
C TYR A 731 -62.06 22.26 -11.97
N PRO A 732 -62.55 22.76 -13.10
CA PRO A 732 -61.66 23.23 -14.17
C PRO A 732 -60.90 24.50 -13.77
N SER A 733 -59.61 24.53 -14.13
CA SER A 733 -58.83 25.76 -14.03
C SER A 733 -59.20 26.72 -15.17
N VAL A 734 -58.97 28.03 -14.91
CA VAL A 734 -59.22 29.08 -15.92
C VAL A 734 -57.92 29.83 -16.19
N SER A 735 -57.58 29.97 -17.45
CA SER A 735 -56.38 30.65 -17.96
C SER A 735 -56.72 32.04 -18.50
N ARG A 736 -55.92 33.04 -18.18
CA ARG A 736 -56.02 34.41 -18.70
C ARG A 736 -54.66 34.97 -19.04
N ASP A 737 -54.52 35.61 -20.16
CA ASP A 737 -53.32 36.22 -20.67
C ASP A 737 -53.35 37.73 -20.46
N LEU A 738 -52.20 38.31 -20.16
CA LEU A 738 -51.96 39.72 -20.14
C LEU A 738 -50.71 40.06 -20.96
N ALA A 739 -50.79 40.99 -21.87
CA ALA A 739 -49.61 41.60 -22.50
C ALA A 739 -49.24 42.84 -21.66
N LEU A 740 -48.12 42.80 -20.98
CA LEU A 740 -47.66 43.84 -20.06
C LEU A 740 -46.47 44.57 -20.68
N LEU A 741 -46.61 45.86 -20.92
CA LEU A 741 -45.51 46.74 -21.31
C LEU A 741 -44.85 47.26 -20.02
N VAL A 742 -43.60 46.94 -19.83
CA VAL A 742 -42.84 47.27 -18.62
C VAL A 742 -41.47 47.87 -19.00
N ASP A 743 -40.86 48.56 -18.05
CA ASP A 743 -39.51 49.08 -18.22
C ASP A 743 -38.50 47.93 -18.33
N ASP A 744 -37.41 48.11 -19.05
CA ASP A 744 -36.40 47.05 -19.31
C ASP A 744 -35.79 46.46 -18.04
N ASN A 745 -35.75 47.21 -16.93
CA ASN A 745 -35.24 46.77 -15.64
C ASN A 745 -36.22 45.91 -14.83
N VAL A 746 -37.51 45.83 -15.26
CA VAL A 746 -38.50 44.99 -14.56
C VAL A 746 -38.26 43.52 -14.90
N GLU A 747 -37.92 42.71 -13.90
CA GLU A 747 -37.75 41.28 -14.04
C GLU A 747 -39.08 40.51 -13.92
N PHE A 748 -39.24 39.41 -14.66
CA PHE A 748 -40.45 38.59 -14.58
C PHE A 748 -40.73 38.10 -13.15
N ALA A 749 -39.67 37.81 -12.38
CA ALA A 749 -39.79 37.40 -10.97
C ALA A 749 -40.56 38.44 -10.12
N GLN A 750 -40.42 39.71 -10.41
CA GLN A 750 -41.17 40.79 -9.70
C GLN A 750 -42.67 40.73 -10.03
N ILE A 751 -43.00 40.43 -11.29
CA ILE A 751 -44.38 40.23 -11.75
C ILE A 751 -45.01 39.02 -11.06
N GLU A 752 -44.30 37.87 -11.09
CA GLU A 752 -44.76 36.66 -10.45
C GLU A 752 -44.95 36.83 -8.95
N GLN A 753 -43.97 37.40 -8.24
CA GLN A 753 -44.08 37.65 -6.79
C GLN A 753 -45.24 38.55 -6.45
N LEU A 754 -45.43 39.60 -7.24
CA LEU A 754 -46.55 40.55 -7.02
C LEU A 754 -47.90 39.90 -7.30
N ALA A 755 -48.00 39.09 -8.34
CA ALA A 755 -49.20 38.34 -8.68
C ALA A 755 -49.56 37.34 -7.56
N ARG A 756 -48.62 36.55 -7.09
CA ARG A 756 -48.82 35.61 -5.96
C ARG A 756 -49.12 36.29 -4.63
N LYS A 757 -48.56 37.54 -4.42
CA LYS A 757 -48.88 38.34 -3.25
C LYS A 757 -50.31 38.92 -3.34
N THR A 758 -50.76 39.25 -4.56
CA THR A 758 -52.05 39.81 -4.83
C THR A 758 -53.16 38.78 -4.71
N GLU A 759 -52.96 37.60 -5.26
CA GLU A 759 -53.89 36.48 -5.18
C GLU A 759 -53.17 35.22 -4.65
N LYS A 760 -53.38 34.94 -3.37
CA LYS A 760 -52.67 33.87 -2.65
C LYS A 760 -53.36 32.52 -2.73
N LYS A 761 -54.67 32.50 -2.96
CA LYS A 761 -55.51 31.30 -2.78
C LYS A 761 -55.85 30.66 -4.13
N LEU A 762 -56.25 31.44 -5.09
CA LEU A 762 -56.79 30.93 -6.36
C LEU A 762 -55.79 30.96 -7.50
N LEU A 763 -54.70 31.70 -7.42
CA LEU A 763 -53.64 31.73 -8.44
C LEU A 763 -52.72 30.53 -8.29
N ARG A 764 -52.76 29.60 -9.25
CA ARG A 764 -51.98 28.40 -9.27
C ARG A 764 -50.65 28.56 -10.01
N GLN A 765 -50.70 29.16 -11.17
CA GLN A 765 -49.55 29.29 -12.03
C GLN A 765 -49.46 30.65 -12.68
N VAL A 766 -48.20 31.13 -12.83
CA VAL A 766 -47.88 32.34 -13.61
C VAL A 766 -46.78 31.91 -14.59
N THR A 767 -47.03 32.12 -15.87
CA THR A 767 -46.10 31.67 -16.91
C THR A 767 -45.82 32.80 -17.87
N LEU A 768 -44.53 33.04 -18.17
CA LEU A 768 -44.08 33.93 -19.23
C LEU A 768 -43.98 33.11 -20.52
N PHE A 769 -44.76 33.43 -21.52
CA PHE A 769 -44.78 32.65 -22.77
C PHE A 769 -44.26 33.44 -23.98
N ASP A 770 -44.14 34.78 -23.88
CA ASP A 770 -43.50 35.58 -24.93
C ASP A 770 -42.82 36.80 -24.32
N VAL A 771 -41.69 37.19 -24.92
CA VAL A 771 -40.89 38.39 -24.56
C VAL A 771 -40.58 39.12 -25.86
N TYR A 772 -41.19 40.33 -26.02
CA TYR A 772 -40.89 41.13 -27.19
C TYR A 772 -40.11 42.41 -26.81
N GLN A 773 -38.95 42.55 -27.47
CA GLN A 773 -38.13 43.76 -27.44
C GLN A 773 -37.83 44.15 -28.88
N GLY A 774 -38.36 45.28 -29.34
CA GLY A 774 -38.18 45.68 -30.73
C GLY A 774 -38.64 47.10 -31.06
N LYS A 775 -38.44 47.49 -32.33
CA LYS A 775 -38.62 48.84 -32.84
C LYS A 775 -40.05 49.42 -32.67
N ASN A 776 -41.03 48.57 -32.36
CA ASN A 776 -42.41 48.97 -32.20
C ASN A 776 -42.81 49.27 -30.73
N LEU A 777 -41.81 49.31 -29.83
CA LEU A 777 -42.02 49.69 -28.43
C LEU A 777 -41.33 51.05 -28.11
N PRO A 778 -41.80 51.76 -27.08
CA PRO A 778 -41.10 52.92 -26.57
C PRO A 778 -39.67 52.55 -26.12
N ALA A 779 -38.72 53.46 -26.31
CA ALA A 779 -37.37 53.25 -25.90
C ALA A 779 -37.27 52.94 -24.39
N GLY A 780 -36.51 51.92 -23.98
CA GLY A 780 -36.35 51.50 -22.59
C GLY A 780 -37.50 50.63 -22.04
N LYS A 781 -38.39 50.14 -22.93
CA LYS A 781 -39.50 49.25 -22.54
C LYS A 781 -39.46 47.95 -23.29
N LYS A 782 -39.99 46.90 -22.64
CA LYS A 782 -40.21 45.55 -23.17
C LYS A 782 -41.64 45.09 -22.88
N SER A 783 -42.09 44.14 -23.70
CA SER A 783 -43.44 43.55 -23.51
C SER A 783 -43.27 42.11 -23.02
N TYR A 784 -43.93 41.77 -21.92
CA TYR A 784 -44.09 40.43 -21.42
C TYR A 784 -45.52 39.94 -21.68
N ALA A 785 -45.66 38.81 -22.37
CA ALA A 785 -46.90 38.05 -22.45
C ALA A 785 -46.96 37.01 -21.35
N VAL A 786 -47.83 37.25 -20.37
CA VAL A 786 -47.91 36.49 -19.13
C VAL A 786 -49.25 35.78 -19.04
N ASN A 787 -49.22 34.51 -18.80
CA ASN A 787 -50.39 33.65 -18.54
C ASN A 787 -50.60 33.46 -17.05
N PHE A 788 -51.80 33.63 -16.57
CA PHE A 788 -52.23 33.41 -15.20
C PHE A 788 -53.28 32.30 -15.15
N VAL A 789 -53.01 31.25 -14.39
CA VAL A 789 -53.93 30.11 -14.21
C VAL A 789 -54.53 30.18 -12.83
N PHE A 790 -55.88 30.22 -12.79
CA PHE A 790 -56.66 30.26 -11.56
C PHE A 790 -57.47 28.96 -11.38
N GLU A 791 -57.54 28.50 -10.15
CA GLU A 791 -58.28 27.30 -9.80
C GLU A 791 -58.78 27.40 -8.36
N ASP A 792 -60.00 26.94 -8.14
CA ASP A 792 -60.60 26.72 -6.80
C ASP A 792 -60.79 25.24 -6.58
N GLU A 793 -60.31 24.70 -5.47
CA GLU A 793 -60.42 23.24 -5.15
C GLU A 793 -61.82 22.85 -4.72
N GLU A 794 -62.70 23.83 -4.37
CA GLU A 794 -64.02 23.58 -3.82
C GLU A 794 -65.17 23.85 -4.81
N LYS A 795 -64.94 24.69 -5.83
CA LYS A 795 -65.98 25.10 -6.77
C LYS A 795 -65.44 25.61 -8.09
N THR A 796 -66.26 25.59 -9.14
CA THR A 796 -65.98 26.24 -10.42
C THR A 796 -65.97 27.77 -10.24
N LEU A 797 -64.93 28.43 -10.78
CA LEU A 797 -64.83 29.87 -10.75
C LEU A 797 -65.82 30.51 -11.71
N SER A 798 -66.55 31.52 -11.23
CA SER A 798 -67.47 32.32 -12.11
C SER A 798 -66.68 33.40 -12.86
N GLU A 799 -67.15 33.80 -14.06
CA GLU A 799 -66.54 34.80 -14.88
C GLU A 799 -66.39 36.16 -14.09
N LYS A 800 -67.39 36.55 -13.34
CA LYS A 800 -67.34 37.70 -12.48
C LYS A 800 -66.24 37.68 -11.40
N GLN A 801 -65.89 36.49 -10.85
CA GLN A 801 -64.80 36.30 -9.90
C GLN A 801 -63.43 36.45 -10.61
N ILE A 802 -63.32 35.89 -11.82
CA ILE A 802 -62.11 35.90 -12.62
C ILE A 802 -61.80 37.33 -13.04
N GLU A 803 -62.81 38.07 -13.55
CA GLU A 803 -62.66 39.50 -13.93
C GLU A 803 -62.23 40.39 -12.74
N ALA A 804 -62.80 40.18 -11.57
CA ALA A 804 -62.42 40.90 -10.35
C ALA A 804 -60.97 40.60 -9.91
N MET A 805 -60.50 39.36 -10.05
CA MET A 805 -59.10 38.95 -9.75
C MET A 805 -58.14 39.57 -10.78
N MET A 806 -58.49 39.50 -12.06
CA MET A 806 -57.68 40.10 -13.15
C MET A 806 -57.56 41.59 -12.99
N GLN A 807 -58.67 42.33 -12.72
CA GLN A 807 -58.65 43.73 -12.45
C GLN A 807 -57.78 44.15 -11.25
N LYS A 808 -57.80 43.31 -10.19
CA LYS A 808 -56.95 43.51 -9.01
C LYS A 808 -55.50 43.32 -9.33
N LEU A 809 -55.13 42.27 -10.15
CA LEU A 809 -53.78 42.02 -10.61
C LEU A 809 -53.26 43.16 -11.47
N ILE A 810 -54.04 43.60 -12.47
CA ILE A 810 -53.70 44.70 -13.37
C ILE A 810 -53.44 45.98 -12.55
N THR A 811 -54.37 46.35 -11.62
CA THR A 811 -54.17 47.51 -10.78
C THR A 811 -52.88 47.43 -9.96
N ASN A 812 -52.52 46.29 -9.38
CA ASN A 812 -51.32 46.17 -8.59
C ASN A 812 -50.08 46.19 -9.44
N LEU A 813 -50.10 45.52 -10.61
CA LEU A 813 -48.96 45.49 -11.56
C LEU A 813 -48.67 46.90 -12.11
N THR A 814 -49.74 47.64 -12.46
CA THR A 814 -49.61 49.07 -12.91
C THR A 814 -49.06 49.94 -11.78
N LYS A 815 -49.62 49.82 -10.56
CA LYS A 815 -49.27 50.73 -9.44
C LYS A 815 -47.86 50.50 -8.92
N GLN A 816 -47.39 49.25 -8.87
CA GLN A 816 -46.11 48.86 -8.23
C GLN A 816 -44.97 48.70 -9.21
N LEU A 817 -45.24 48.30 -10.46
CA LEU A 817 -44.23 48.01 -11.47
C LEU A 817 -44.34 48.95 -12.69
N GLY A 818 -45.26 49.89 -12.69
CA GLY A 818 -45.50 50.78 -13.85
C GLY A 818 -45.93 50.04 -15.11
N ALA A 819 -46.51 48.83 -14.97
CA ALA A 819 -46.90 47.98 -16.08
C ALA A 819 -48.13 48.60 -16.79
N GLU A 820 -48.05 48.73 -18.11
CA GLU A 820 -49.19 49.19 -18.97
C GLU A 820 -49.72 47.97 -19.75
N LEU A 821 -51.01 47.86 -19.94
CA LEU A 821 -51.61 46.88 -20.82
C LEU A 821 -51.38 47.26 -22.27
N ARG A 822 -50.97 46.30 -23.05
CA ARG A 822 -50.69 46.40 -24.49
C ARG A 822 -51.86 45.82 -25.29
#